data_e7847fbc9592dcfb54dd493b9f85377f
#
_entry.id   e7847fbc9592dcfb54dd493b9f85377f
#
_cell.length_a   1.000
_cell.length_b   1.000
_cell.length_c   1.000
_cell.angle_alpha   90.00
_cell.angle_beta   90.00
_cell.angle_gamma   90.00
#
_symmetry.space_group_name_H-M   'P 1'
#
loop_
_entity.id
_entity.type
_entity.pdbx_description
1 polymer ?
#
loop_
_entity_poly.entity_id
_entity_poly.type
_entity_poly.pdbx_seq_one_letter_code
_entity_poly.pdbx_strand_id
1 'polypeptide(L)'
;VTAVTDHTGHAEHPQGEPSDRVVLVAGKRPERERRGTAPCEQPAATHEGDDGEHAREGRRADRTSVKGEAGAQDDADADTGARDGSAAVCSAAGPPQVRAQDDDLHACVERDGLADGTETGTGWDDGLIARRLPETAAAHEVAVIVGPRGTAVRQPEPLAYDGPLRSRLDALRELVGLSRTRLDGDTLAEAGRVLDEATTRRRLSGEHTVVAVAGATGSGKSMLFNALAGVAISETGVRRPTTAAPIACSWSDGAAGLIDRLGIPGRLRRRPVQNADGESRLDGLVLIDLPDHDSAVVQHREQVDRILELVDAIIWVVDPEKYADAVLHERYLRPLAGHAEVMFVVLNQVDRLPGEAADHVLDDLRRLLDGDGIALGEYGEPGATVLALSALTGEGMGELREALGQFVAERGAAARRVSADVDAAAVRLRPVYAAGQRMGLSEEAREEFAGRLADAVGATAAGEAAERAWLRNANRACGTPWLRLWRWCRDRRAPTTGRLPVPAPVDEEATARQRVEQAVRTVADRAAGGLPAPWAQAVREAAVRGAQELPEALDELAVRAATPPERPPRPGWWPASVLAQASMTFFQVIGVLWLLGQVVGFMPANLGVPMLLMAVGVIGGPAIEWSCRMAARAPARRYGLEAERRLREAAAGCGRARVLDPVAAELLRYQEVREQYAKVTGAGAGARVG
;
A
#
# COMPACT_ATOMS: atom_id res chain seq x y z
N VAL A 1 -38.94 40.25 -7.08
CA VAL A 1 -40.26 40.77 -6.67
C VAL A 1 -40.37 40.52 -5.17
N THR A 2 -40.02 41.58 -4.44
CA THR A 2 -40.77 42.24 -3.33
C THR A 2 -41.15 41.33 -2.16
N ALA A 3 -40.80 41.61 -0.98
CA ALA A 3 -40.77 42.69 0.01
C ALA A 3 -41.19 42.06 1.35
N VAL A 4 -40.40 42.23 2.45
CA VAL A 4 -40.54 43.27 3.50
C VAL A 4 -41.75 43.07 4.44
N THR A 5 -41.50 42.98 5.71
CA THR A 5 -41.89 43.70 6.93
C THR A 5 -41.80 42.80 8.15
N ASP A 6 -40.93 43.00 9.16
CA ASP A 6 -40.94 43.99 10.25
C ASP A 6 -42.10 43.81 11.27
N HIS A 7 -41.73 43.60 12.54
CA HIS A 7 -42.18 44.27 13.78
C HIS A 7 -41.77 43.48 15.04
N THR A 8 -40.76 43.92 15.78
CA THR A 8 -40.76 44.73 17.02
C THR A 8 -41.54 44.18 18.21
N GLY A 9 -40.86 44.18 19.36
CA GLY A 9 -41.48 44.44 20.63
C GLY A 9 -40.76 43.79 21.85
N HIS A 10 -39.90 44.57 22.48
CA HIS A 10 -39.76 44.94 23.93
C HIS A 10 -39.82 43.83 25.01
N ALA A 11 -38.76 43.74 25.75
CA ALA A 11 -38.25 44.36 27.01
C ALA A 11 -38.58 43.48 28.22
N GLU A 12 -37.63 43.16 29.08
CA GLU A 12 -37.19 43.87 30.29
C GLU A 12 -36.07 43.08 31.03
N HIS A 13 -35.05 43.81 31.43
CA HIS A 13 -34.05 43.51 32.45
C HIS A 13 -34.63 43.67 33.88
N PRO A 14 -34.03 43.22 35.02
CA PRO A 14 -32.72 43.73 35.44
C PRO A 14 -31.80 42.85 36.34
N GLN A 15 -30.51 43.21 36.27
CA GLN A 15 -29.52 43.49 37.34
C GLN A 15 -28.97 42.40 38.29
N GLY A 16 -27.64 42.40 38.35
CA GLY A 16 -26.86 41.94 39.50
C GLY A 16 -25.40 41.58 39.16
N GLU A 17 -24.56 42.62 39.01
CA GLU A 17 -23.10 42.58 39.21
C GLU A 17 -22.76 42.70 40.72
N PRO A 18 -21.48 42.61 41.24
CA PRO A 18 -20.20 42.83 40.56
C PRO A 18 -18.97 41.95 41.02
N SER A 19 -17.91 42.17 40.25
CA SER A 19 -16.45 42.26 40.55
C SER A 19 -15.69 41.10 41.18
N ASP A 20 -14.57 40.70 40.55
CA ASP A 20 -13.29 41.33 40.80
C ASP A 20 -12.23 41.00 39.72
N ARG A 21 -11.53 42.07 39.39
CA ARG A 21 -10.29 42.20 38.62
C ARG A 21 -9.10 41.54 39.33
N VAL A 22 -8.14 41.02 38.55
CA VAL A 22 -6.68 41.30 38.66
C VAL A 22 -6.01 40.81 37.37
N VAL A 23 -5.66 41.66 36.43
CA VAL A 23 -4.39 42.38 36.19
C VAL A 23 -3.29 41.50 35.59
N LEU A 24 -3.06 41.76 34.29
CA LEU A 24 -1.87 41.51 33.53
C LEU A 24 -0.62 42.12 34.13
N VAL A 25 0.50 41.38 34.18
CA VAL A 25 1.84 41.98 34.14
C VAL A 25 2.72 41.21 33.16
N ALA A 26 3.17 41.93 32.16
CA ALA A 26 4.27 41.60 31.28
C ALA A 26 5.61 41.88 31.97
N GLY A 27 6.60 41.04 31.73
CA GLY A 27 7.97 41.27 32.20
C GLY A 27 8.99 40.49 31.42
N LYS A 28 9.51 41.08 30.38
CA LYS A 28 10.89 41.30 29.94
C LYS A 28 11.96 40.21 30.21
N ARG A 29 12.60 39.83 29.11
CA ARG A 29 14.00 39.34 29.01
C ARG A 29 15.00 40.27 29.65
N PRO A 30 16.17 39.80 30.08
CA PRO A 30 17.37 40.36 29.52
C PRO A 30 18.34 39.36 28.85
N GLU A 31 19.10 39.95 27.94
CA GLU A 31 20.23 39.45 27.17
C GLU A 31 21.54 39.44 27.98
N ARG A 32 22.48 38.63 27.41
CA ARG A 32 23.95 38.74 27.39
C ARG A 32 24.72 38.34 28.65
N GLU A 33 25.61 37.37 28.50
CA GLU A 33 27.02 37.70 28.19
C GLU A 33 27.84 36.47 27.75
N ARG A 34 28.73 36.73 26.81
CA ARG A 34 29.75 35.87 26.20
C ARG A 34 30.95 35.69 27.13
N ARG A 35 31.64 34.61 26.92
CA ARG A 35 33.09 34.29 26.92
C ARG A 35 33.29 32.90 27.49
N GLY A 36 34.08 31.98 27.00
CA GLY A 36 35.13 31.98 26.03
C GLY A 36 35.95 30.73 26.25
N THR A 37 36.47 30.17 25.18
CA THR A 37 37.69 29.33 25.08
C THR A 37 37.67 27.88 25.60
N ALA A 38 37.89 27.00 24.62
CA ALA A 38 38.48 25.66 24.71
C ALA A 38 39.96 25.75 25.19
N PRO A 39 40.79 24.70 25.31
CA PRO A 39 40.69 23.34 24.76
C PRO A 39 41.31 22.23 25.66
N CYS A 40 41.27 20.98 25.13
CA CYS A 40 42.21 19.86 25.24
C CYS A 40 42.77 19.44 26.57
N GLU A 41 42.68 18.15 26.90
CA GLU A 41 43.84 17.23 26.97
C GLU A 41 43.47 15.94 27.69
N GLN A 42 43.80 14.86 27.06
CA GLN A 42 44.05 13.59 27.75
C GLN A 42 45.37 13.70 28.54
N PRO A 43 45.57 12.93 29.59
CA PRO A 43 46.76 12.09 29.57
C PRO A 43 46.55 10.63 30.01
N ALA A 44 47.48 9.86 29.53
CA ALA A 44 47.74 8.47 29.77
C ALA A 44 48.47 8.19 31.09
N ALA A 45 48.30 6.91 31.53
CA ALA A 45 49.26 5.99 32.15
C ALA A 45 50.07 6.45 33.40
N THR A 46 50.06 5.57 34.37
CA THR A 46 51.19 4.81 34.93
C THR A 46 50.78 4.09 36.22
N HIS A 47 50.97 2.84 36.27
CA HIS A 47 51.94 2.01 37.00
C HIS A 47 51.79 1.84 38.51
N GLU A 48 51.88 0.67 38.87
CA GLU A 48 52.64 -0.26 39.77
C GLU A 48 51.72 -1.00 40.71
N GLY A 49 51.75 -2.25 40.77
CA GLY A 49 52.67 -3.33 41.15
C GLY A 49 52.00 -4.05 42.29
N ASP A 50 52.04 -5.23 42.59
CA ASP A 50 53.03 -6.28 42.60
C ASP A 50 52.43 -7.61 43.13
N ASP A 51 52.98 -8.70 42.66
CA ASP A 51 53.21 -10.01 43.34
C ASP A 51 52.04 -10.98 43.61
N GLY A 52 52.15 -12.14 43.07
CA GLY A 52 52.76 -13.42 43.41
C GLY A 52 51.88 -14.58 43.04
N GLU A 53 52.22 -15.35 42.19
CA GLU A 53 53.12 -16.54 42.10
C GLU A 53 52.41 -17.89 42.15
N HIS A 54 52.87 -18.72 41.22
CA HIS A 54 52.92 -20.18 41.07
C HIS A 54 51.80 -20.83 40.23
N ALA A 55 52.12 -21.22 39.09
CA ALA A 55 53.05 -22.18 38.50
C ALA A 55 52.36 -23.43 38.00
N ARG A 56 52.61 -23.66 36.76
CA ARG A 56 53.15 -24.83 35.99
C ARG A 56 52.14 -25.67 35.24
N GLU A 57 52.38 -25.69 34.04
CA GLU A 57 53.01 -26.62 33.06
C GLU A 57 51.96 -27.47 32.36
N GLY A 58 51.93 -27.68 31.06
CA GLY A 58 52.89 -27.48 30.02
C GLY A 58 52.43 -28.16 28.74
N ARG A 59 52.90 -27.57 27.64
CA ARG A 59 53.36 -28.18 26.38
C ARG A 59 52.29 -28.72 25.41
N ARG A 60 52.19 -28.06 24.30
CA ARG A 60 52.92 -28.18 22.99
C ARG A 60 52.38 -29.27 22.10
N ALA A 61 51.86 -28.82 20.97
CA ALA A 61 52.46 -28.82 19.61
C ALA A 61 52.22 -30.18 18.92
N ASP A 62 51.98 -30.39 17.69
CA ASP A 62 52.36 -29.75 16.45
C ASP A 62 51.70 -30.55 15.30
N ARG A 63 51.34 -29.88 14.24
CA ARG A 63 51.47 -30.21 12.81
C ARG A 63 51.46 -31.64 12.28
N THR A 64 50.82 -31.72 11.13
CA THR A 64 51.15 -32.28 9.79
C THR A 64 50.14 -33.31 9.31
N SER A 65 49.37 -33.03 8.24
CA SER A 65 49.64 -33.31 6.82
C SER A 65 50.10 -34.73 6.48
N VAL A 66 49.39 -35.31 5.50
CA VAL A 66 49.77 -36.26 4.45
C VAL A 66 48.67 -37.31 4.23
N LYS A 67 47.88 -37.28 3.11
CA LYS A 67 48.08 -37.89 1.78
C LYS A 67 48.25 -39.40 1.75
N GLY A 68 47.46 -40.06 0.93
CA GLY A 68 47.70 -41.39 0.36
C GLY A 68 46.44 -42.24 0.34
N GLU A 69 45.76 -42.42 -0.78
CA GLU A 69 45.95 -43.50 -1.81
C GLU A 69 45.50 -44.83 -1.27
N ALA A 70 44.66 -45.56 -1.87
CA ALA A 70 44.44 -46.16 -3.18
C ALA A 70 43.88 -47.57 -2.99
N GLY A 71 43.24 -48.07 -3.98
CA GLY A 71 43.01 -49.51 -4.21
C GLY A 71 41.50 -49.83 -4.23
N ALA A 72 40.83 -49.90 -5.28
CA ALA A 72 40.96 -50.77 -6.49
C ALA A 72 40.18 -52.06 -6.36
N GLN A 73 39.45 -52.29 -7.32
CA GLN A 73 39.21 -53.47 -8.22
C GLN A 73 37.88 -54.15 -7.94
N ASP A 74 37.09 -54.62 -8.81
CA ASP A 74 36.99 -54.92 -10.28
C ASP A 74 35.60 -55.48 -10.45
N ASP A 75 34.93 -55.65 -11.48
CA ASP A 75 35.04 -55.90 -12.88
C ASP A 75 33.66 -55.91 -13.52
N ALA A 76 33.52 -55.41 -14.68
CA ALA A 76 33.26 -56.01 -16.01
C ALA A 76 31.77 -56.33 -16.24
N ASP A 77 31.15 -56.22 -17.37
CA ASP A 77 31.53 -56.13 -18.77
C ASP A 77 30.36 -55.65 -19.63
N ALA A 78 30.64 -54.92 -20.65
CA ALA A 78 30.35 -55.06 -22.08
C ALA A 78 28.86 -55.01 -22.51
N ASP A 79 28.44 -54.46 -23.62
CA ASP A 79 29.06 -54.16 -24.89
C ASP A 79 28.09 -53.37 -25.82
N THR A 80 28.68 -52.51 -26.62
CA THR A 80 28.37 -52.12 -28.00
C THR A 80 27.03 -51.48 -28.37
N GLY A 81 27.18 -50.37 -29.10
CA GLY A 81 26.46 -50.17 -30.36
C GLY A 81 26.19 -48.72 -30.71
N ALA A 82 27.09 -48.19 -31.51
CA ALA A 82 27.12 -46.92 -32.19
C ALA A 82 25.94 -46.63 -33.11
N ARG A 83 25.62 -45.37 -33.33
CA ARG A 83 25.64 -44.58 -34.56
C ARG A 83 24.59 -43.51 -34.65
N ASP A 84 25.11 -42.36 -34.86
CA ASP A 84 24.80 -41.31 -35.84
C ASP A 84 23.39 -40.82 -36.07
N GLY A 85 23.28 -39.48 -35.97
CA GLY A 85 22.68 -38.78 -37.07
C GLY A 85 21.75 -37.62 -36.73
N SER A 86 22.29 -36.41 -36.78
CA SER A 86 21.73 -35.23 -37.48
C SER A 86 20.43 -34.56 -37.03
N ALA A 87 20.63 -33.35 -36.59
CA ALA A 87 19.87 -32.09 -36.88
C ALA A 87 18.46 -32.19 -37.51
N ALA A 88 17.50 -31.47 -36.87
CA ALA A 88 16.70 -30.46 -37.54
C ALA A 88 15.77 -29.71 -36.57
N VAL A 89 15.82 -28.44 -36.73
CA VAL A 89 14.95 -27.32 -36.38
C VAL A 89 13.48 -27.59 -36.77
N CYS A 90 12.52 -27.12 -35.91
CA CYS A 90 11.26 -26.43 -36.26
C CYS A 90 10.41 -26.26 -34.99
N SER A 91 10.22 -25.07 -34.46
CA SER A 91 9.18 -24.07 -34.78
C SER A 91 7.76 -24.40 -34.30
N ALA A 92 7.33 -23.63 -33.36
CA ALA A 92 6.02 -23.04 -33.04
C ALA A 92 4.74 -23.79 -33.42
N ALA A 93 3.80 -23.93 -32.47
CA ALA A 93 2.36 -23.77 -32.69
C ALA A 93 1.62 -23.52 -31.38
N GLY A 94 0.87 -22.43 -31.33
CA GLY A 94 -0.05 -22.03 -30.26
C GLY A 94 -1.40 -22.76 -30.35
N PRO A 95 -2.31 -22.53 -29.35
CA PRO A 95 -3.56 -23.28 -29.23
C PRO A 95 -4.68 -22.75 -30.16
N PRO A 96 -5.65 -23.58 -30.54
CA PRO A 96 -6.73 -23.19 -31.43
C PRO A 96 -7.91 -22.56 -30.69
N GLN A 97 -8.41 -21.49 -31.28
CA GLN A 97 -9.74 -20.92 -31.05
C GLN A 97 -10.79 -21.77 -31.74
N VAL A 98 -11.91 -22.00 -31.09
CA VAL A 98 -13.13 -22.55 -31.69
C VAL A 98 -14.17 -21.44 -31.77
N ARG A 99 -14.57 -21.20 -32.99
CA ARG A 99 -15.66 -20.32 -33.43
C ARG A 99 -17.00 -21.03 -33.29
N ALA A 100 -18.00 -20.24 -32.90
CA ALA A 100 -19.42 -20.57 -32.97
C ALA A 100 -19.89 -20.66 -34.44
N GLN A 101 -20.82 -21.57 -34.67
CA GLN A 101 -21.81 -21.44 -35.75
C GLN A 101 -23.09 -22.15 -35.35
N ASP A 102 -24.17 -21.40 -35.51
CA ASP A 102 -25.57 -21.73 -35.44
C ASP A 102 -25.95 -22.72 -36.57
N ASP A 103 -26.96 -23.55 -36.37
CA ASP A 103 -28.17 -23.62 -37.20
C ASP A 103 -29.03 -24.83 -36.87
N ASP A 104 -30.23 -24.53 -36.53
CA ASP A 104 -31.59 -24.99 -36.81
C ASP A 104 -31.91 -26.46 -37.26
N LEU A 105 -33.09 -26.83 -36.74
CA LEU A 105 -34.25 -27.47 -37.36
C LEU A 105 -34.64 -28.91 -37.01
N HIS A 106 -35.77 -28.92 -36.28
CA HIS A 106 -37.00 -29.73 -36.52
C HIS A 106 -37.00 -31.25 -36.46
N ALA A 107 -37.84 -31.70 -35.60
CA ALA A 107 -39.15 -32.34 -35.84
C ALA A 107 -39.29 -33.81 -35.45
N CYS A 108 -40.25 -34.00 -34.57
CA CYS A 108 -41.34 -35.00 -34.55
C CYS A 108 -41.07 -36.51 -34.61
N VAL A 109 -41.72 -37.20 -33.74
CA VAL A 109 -42.77 -38.19 -33.90
C VAL A 109 -42.73 -39.37 -32.91
N GLU A 110 -43.83 -39.48 -32.26
CA GLU A 110 -44.46 -40.58 -31.49
C GLU A 110 -44.13 -42.01 -31.94
N ARG A 111 -44.11 -42.94 -30.99
CA ARG A 111 -45.16 -43.94 -30.77
C ARG A 111 -44.70 -45.16 -30.00
N ASP A 112 -45.50 -45.47 -28.99
CA ASP A 112 -46.08 -46.74 -28.57
C ASP A 112 -45.32 -48.07 -28.73
N GLY A 113 -45.43 -48.87 -27.69
CA GLY A 113 -45.37 -50.31 -27.78
C GLY A 113 -45.19 -51.07 -26.44
N LEU A 114 -46.26 -51.57 -25.94
CA LEU A 114 -46.40 -52.57 -24.88
C LEU A 114 -45.58 -53.86 -25.12
N ALA A 115 -45.20 -54.54 -24.02
CA ALA A 115 -45.43 -55.92 -23.63
C ALA A 115 -44.26 -56.46 -22.82
N ASP A 116 -44.49 -56.78 -21.58
CA ASP A 116 -44.75 -58.08 -20.96
C ASP A 116 -43.65 -59.15 -21.15
N GLY A 117 -43.16 -59.70 -20.02
CA GLY A 117 -42.28 -60.84 -19.98
C GLY A 117 -41.55 -61.04 -18.67
N THR A 118 -42.19 -61.77 -17.78
CA THR A 118 -41.63 -62.44 -16.60
C THR A 118 -40.34 -63.20 -16.93
N GLU A 119 -39.32 -63.12 -16.02
CA GLU A 119 -38.77 -64.33 -15.39
C GLU A 119 -37.66 -64.02 -14.35
N THR A 120 -37.68 -64.79 -13.35
CA THR A 120 -36.91 -64.99 -12.11
C THR A 120 -35.38 -65.03 -12.30
N GLY A 121 -34.67 -64.38 -11.39
CA GLY A 121 -33.23 -64.57 -11.20
C GLY A 121 -32.71 -63.89 -9.93
N THR A 122 -32.45 -64.69 -8.93
CA THR A 122 -31.79 -64.33 -7.67
C THR A 122 -30.43 -63.72 -7.88
N GLY A 123 -30.23 -62.51 -7.38
CA GLY A 123 -28.91 -61.85 -7.29
C GLY A 123 -28.93 -60.82 -6.19
N TRP A 124 -28.03 -60.93 -5.30
CA TRP A 124 -27.77 -60.04 -4.16
C TRP A 124 -27.49 -58.64 -4.66
N ASP A 125 -28.33 -57.67 -4.30
CA ASP A 125 -28.16 -56.26 -4.58
C ASP A 125 -28.09 -55.50 -3.25
N ASP A 126 -26.89 -55.11 -2.86
CA ASP A 126 -26.61 -54.17 -1.77
C ASP A 126 -26.87 -52.76 -2.26
N GLY A 127 -28.07 -52.28 -2.02
CA GLY A 127 -28.58 -50.98 -2.42
C GLY A 127 -27.80 -49.79 -1.91
N LEU A 128 -26.69 -49.42 -2.60
CA LEU A 128 -25.96 -48.19 -2.45
C LEU A 128 -25.73 -47.51 -3.81
N ILE A 129 -26.84 -47.11 -4.46
CA ILE A 129 -26.73 -46.17 -5.59
C ILE A 129 -27.33 -44.84 -5.18
N ALA A 130 -26.46 -43.88 -4.91
CA ALA A 130 -26.82 -42.48 -4.78
C ALA A 130 -27.48 -42.00 -6.07
N ARG A 131 -28.77 -41.72 -6.05
CA ARG A 131 -29.46 -41.00 -7.13
C ARG A 131 -28.97 -39.56 -7.15
N ARG A 132 -28.24 -39.21 -8.18
CA ARG A 132 -28.04 -37.80 -8.58
C ARG A 132 -29.38 -37.25 -9.04
N LEU A 133 -29.94 -36.31 -8.30
CA LEU A 133 -31.04 -35.47 -8.76
C LEU A 133 -30.47 -34.36 -9.67
N PRO A 134 -31.09 -34.06 -10.80
CA PRO A 134 -30.68 -32.94 -11.62
C PRO A 134 -31.09 -31.61 -10.97
N GLU A 135 -30.16 -30.67 -10.90
CA GLU A 135 -30.43 -29.26 -10.58
C GLU A 135 -31.37 -28.67 -11.64
N THR A 136 -32.63 -28.50 -11.31
CA THR A 136 -33.52 -27.57 -11.97
C THR A 136 -33.88 -26.47 -10.98
N ALA A 137 -33.38 -25.27 -11.26
CA ALA A 137 -33.81 -24.05 -10.61
C ALA A 137 -35.32 -23.85 -10.86
N ALA A 138 -36.11 -24.08 -9.83
CA ALA A 138 -37.49 -23.63 -9.76
C ALA A 138 -37.70 -23.03 -8.38
N ALA A 139 -38.03 -21.76 -8.34
CA ALA A 139 -38.54 -21.07 -7.18
C ALA A 139 -39.75 -21.86 -6.64
N HIS A 140 -39.55 -22.60 -5.57
CA HIS A 140 -40.66 -23.17 -4.81
C HIS A 140 -41.07 -22.19 -3.72
N GLU A 141 -42.20 -21.57 -3.96
CA GLU A 141 -43.12 -21.07 -2.96
C GLU A 141 -43.33 -22.15 -1.92
N VAL A 142 -42.72 -21.98 -0.73
CA VAL A 142 -42.94 -22.92 0.39
C VAL A 142 -44.34 -22.69 0.89
N ALA A 143 -45.26 -23.59 0.57
CA ALA A 143 -46.56 -23.65 1.17
C ALA A 143 -46.40 -23.84 2.67
N VAL A 144 -46.80 -22.84 3.45
CA VAL A 144 -46.87 -22.87 4.89
C VAL A 144 -47.96 -23.86 5.29
N ILE A 145 -47.58 -25.03 5.79
CA ILE A 145 -48.53 -25.94 6.45
C ILE A 145 -48.82 -25.34 7.81
N VAL A 146 -49.94 -24.63 7.93
CA VAL A 146 -50.47 -24.14 9.20
C VAL A 146 -51.08 -25.32 9.95
N GLY A 147 -50.29 -25.94 10.83
CA GLY A 147 -50.82 -26.82 11.88
C GLY A 147 -51.43 -25.99 13.02
N PRO A 148 -52.41 -26.45 13.76
CA PRO A 148 -53.08 -25.69 14.80
C PRO A 148 -52.12 -25.44 15.97
N ARG A 149 -51.78 -24.17 16.18
CA ARG A 149 -50.82 -23.61 17.16
C ARG A 149 -49.35 -23.72 16.78
N GLY A 150 -49.00 -23.19 15.60
CA GLY A 150 -47.61 -22.92 15.25
C GLY A 150 -47.16 -21.59 15.86
N THR A 151 -46.28 -21.64 16.82
CA THR A 151 -45.34 -20.54 17.05
C THR A 151 -44.58 -20.38 15.72
N ALA A 152 -44.78 -19.25 15.05
CA ALA A 152 -43.98 -18.90 13.87
C ALA A 152 -42.50 -19.04 14.27
N VAL A 153 -41.78 -19.94 13.62
CA VAL A 153 -40.34 -20.05 13.81
C VAL A 153 -39.77 -18.69 13.37
N ARG A 154 -39.49 -17.83 14.35
CA ARG A 154 -38.86 -16.53 14.13
C ARG A 154 -37.53 -16.83 13.49
N GLN A 155 -37.33 -16.36 12.25
CA GLN A 155 -36.01 -16.43 11.63
C GLN A 155 -35.06 -15.56 12.48
N PRO A 156 -33.93 -16.12 12.93
CA PRO A 156 -32.99 -15.37 13.74
C PRO A 156 -32.50 -14.14 12.98
N GLU A 157 -32.46 -13.00 13.65
CA GLU A 157 -31.97 -11.76 13.07
C GLU A 157 -30.48 -11.92 12.71
N PRO A 158 -30.05 -11.53 11.50
CA PRO A 158 -28.64 -11.57 11.13
C PRO A 158 -27.83 -10.57 11.98
N LEU A 159 -26.57 -10.91 12.24
CA LEU A 159 -25.66 -10.08 13.02
C LEU A 159 -25.44 -8.74 12.33
N ALA A 160 -25.66 -7.63 13.04
CA ALA A 160 -25.33 -6.29 12.60
C ALA A 160 -24.14 -5.76 13.40
N TYR A 161 -23.08 -5.35 12.71
CA TYR A 161 -21.98 -4.65 13.36
C TYR A 161 -22.37 -3.19 13.62
N ASP A 162 -21.89 -2.62 14.73
CA ASP A 162 -22.04 -1.22 15.08
C ASP A 162 -21.34 -0.27 14.07
N GLY A 163 -21.65 1.01 14.12
CA GLY A 163 -21.10 2.01 13.22
C GLY A 163 -19.57 2.08 13.21
N PRO A 164 -18.91 2.11 14.38
CA PRO A 164 -17.44 2.12 14.47
C PRO A 164 -16.78 0.88 13.87
N LEU A 165 -17.21 -0.33 14.26
CA LEU A 165 -16.65 -1.58 13.75
C LEU A 165 -16.89 -1.74 12.26
N ARG A 166 -18.10 -1.40 11.79
CA ARG A 166 -18.42 -1.41 10.35
C ARG A 166 -17.47 -0.49 9.57
N SER A 167 -17.25 0.72 10.06
CA SER A 167 -16.33 1.68 9.43
C SER A 167 -14.89 1.13 9.36
N ARG A 168 -14.42 0.45 10.42
CA ARG A 168 -13.10 -0.20 10.47
C ARG A 168 -13.00 -1.36 9.46
N LEU A 169 -14.02 -2.20 9.35
CA LEU A 169 -14.08 -3.30 8.37
C LEU A 169 -14.12 -2.78 6.93
N ASP A 170 -14.85 -1.70 6.65
CA ASP A 170 -14.89 -1.08 5.33
C ASP A 170 -13.54 -0.46 4.98
N ALA A 171 -12.88 0.20 5.94
CA ALA A 171 -11.53 0.73 5.77
C ALA A 171 -10.49 -0.38 5.53
N LEU A 172 -10.60 -1.52 6.25
CA LEU A 172 -9.72 -2.67 6.04
C LEU A 172 -9.92 -3.30 4.65
N ARG A 173 -11.18 -3.37 4.18
CA ARG A 173 -11.50 -3.85 2.82
C ARG A 173 -10.89 -2.97 1.75
N GLU A 174 -11.02 -1.65 1.89
CA GLU A 174 -10.43 -0.67 0.97
C GLU A 174 -8.90 -0.77 0.97
N LEU A 175 -8.29 -0.83 2.16
CA LEU A 175 -6.85 -1.00 2.33
C LEU A 175 -6.34 -2.25 1.60
N VAL A 176 -6.98 -3.41 1.80
CA VAL A 176 -6.64 -4.67 1.12
C VAL A 176 -6.79 -4.52 -0.39
N GLY A 177 -7.88 -3.88 -0.85
CA GLY A 177 -8.14 -3.63 -2.27
C GLY A 177 -7.04 -2.81 -2.94
N LEU A 178 -6.63 -1.70 -2.31
CA LEU A 178 -5.59 -0.81 -2.81
C LEU A 178 -4.19 -1.44 -2.76
N SER A 179 -3.95 -2.37 -1.82
CA SER A 179 -2.63 -2.95 -1.56
C SER A 179 -2.33 -4.22 -2.36
N ARG A 180 -3.33 -4.90 -2.91
CA ARG A 180 -3.20 -6.20 -3.62
C ARG A 180 -2.15 -6.23 -4.74
N THR A 181 -1.93 -5.10 -5.40
CA THR A 181 -0.98 -5.00 -6.52
C THR A 181 0.43 -4.62 -6.08
N ARG A 182 0.64 -4.40 -4.76
CA ARG A 182 1.89 -3.89 -4.20
C ARG A 182 2.47 -4.81 -3.13
N LEU A 183 1.62 -5.46 -2.37
CA LEU A 183 2.02 -6.39 -1.32
C LEU A 183 1.81 -7.83 -1.79
N ASP A 184 2.64 -8.72 -1.27
CA ASP A 184 2.49 -10.15 -1.43
C ASP A 184 1.20 -10.65 -0.76
N GLY A 185 0.68 -11.76 -1.28
CA GLY A 185 -0.55 -12.38 -0.78
C GLY A 185 -0.46 -12.76 0.69
N ASP A 186 0.71 -13.21 1.15
CA ASP A 186 0.92 -13.67 2.53
C ASP A 186 0.79 -12.52 3.54
N THR A 187 1.30 -11.33 3.21
CA THR A 187 1.16 -10.13 4.04
C THR A 187 -0.30 -9.69 4.18
N LEU A 188 -1.14 -9.91 3.16
CA LEU A 188 -2.56 -9.54 3.16
C LEU A 188 -3.50 -10.69 3.58
N ALA A 189 -2.99 -11.92 3.69
CA ALA A 189 -3.80 -13.12 3.94
C ALA A 189 -4.61 -13.01 5.23
N GLU A 190 -4.02 -12.53 6.31
CA GLU A 190 -4.69 -12.34 7.59
C GLU A 190 -5.83 -11.33 7.50
N ALA A 191 -5.57 -10.16 6.92
CA ALA A 191 -6.60 -9.14 6.73
C ALA A 191 -7.74 -9.64 5.83
N GLY A 192 -7.41 -10.43 4.79
CA GLY A 192 -8.38 -11.09 3.93
C GLY A 192 -9.24 -12.09 4.71
N ARG A 193 -8.63 -12.93 5.54
CA ARG A 193 -9.30 -13.91 6.40
C ARG A 193 -10.27 -13.23 7.37
N VAL A 194 -9.86 -12.16 8.04
CA VAL A 194 -10.71 -11.38 8.94
C VAL A 194 -11.94 -10.82 8.23
N LEU A 195 -11.78 -10.30 7.00
CA LEU A 195 -12.89 -9.77 6.21
C LEU A 195 -13.88 -10.87 5.77
N ASP A 196 -13.37 -12.02 5.36
CA ASP A 196 -14.19 -13.18 4.95
C ASP A 196 -14.95 -13.74 6.15
N GLU A 197 -14.27 -13.83 7.30
CA GLU A 197 -14.85 -14.27 8.55
C GLU A 197 -15.97 -13.32 9.03
N ALA A 198 -15.70 -12.03 9.10
CA ALA A 198 -16.68 -11.01 9.47
C ALA A 198 -17.90 -11.03 8.52
N THR A 199 -17.66 -11.23 7.22
CA THR A 199 -18.74 -11.31 6.22
C THR A 199 -19.59 -12.58 6.42
N THR A 200 -18.95 -13.71 6.69
CA THR A 200 -19.63 -14.99 6.95
C THR A 200 -20.42 -14.92 8.24
N ARG A 201 -19.82 -14.43 9.33
CA ARG A 201 -20.46 -14.31 10.64
C ARG A 201 -21.69 -13.38 10.59
N ARG A 202 -21.63 -12.31 9.79
CA ARG A 202 -22.75 -11.37 9.59
C ARG A 202 -24.00 -12.01 8.98
N ARG A 203 -23.85 -13.09 8.21
CA ARG A 203 -24.97 -13.81 7.59
C ARG A 203 -25.67 -14.78 8.53
N LEU A 204 -25.08 -15.02 9.70
CA LEU A 204 -25.57 -15.96 10.69
C LEU A 204 -26.31 -15.22 11.81
N SER A 205 -26.95 -15.99 12.71
CA SER A 205 -27.73 -15.42 13.81
C SER A 205 -26.91 -14.46 14.69
N GLY A 206 -27.43 -13.27 14.90
CA GLY A 206 -26.96 -12.29 15.89
C GLY A 206 -27.48 -12.53 17.31
N GLU A 207 -28.50 -13.40 17.48
CA GLU A 207 -29.11 -13.71 18.77
C GLU A 207 -28.32 -14.77 19.54
N HIS A 208 -27.37 -15.47 18.89
CA HIS A 208 -26.63 -16.58 19.50
C HIS A 208 -25.14 -16.23 19.65
N THR A 209 -24.59 -16.61 20.79
CA THR A 209 -23.17 -16.52 21.12
C THR A 209 -22.57 -17.92 21.20
N VAL A 210 -21.53 -18.17 20.41
CA VAL A 210 -20.85 -19.47 20.38
C VAL A 210 -19.65 -19.43 21.30
N VAL A 211 -19.66 -20.29 22.32
CA VAL A 211 -18.60 -20.37 23.34
C VAL A 211 -17.97 -21.77 23.31
N ALA A 212 -16.66 -21.84 23.15
CA ALA A 212 -15.92 -23.10 23.19
C ALA A 212 -15.32 -23.33 24.58
N VAL A 213 -15.41 -24.58 25.08
CA VAL A 213 -14.72 -25.06 26.27
C VAL A 213 -13.44 -25.77 25.84
N ALA A 214 -12.29 -25.21 26.14
CA ALA A 214 -10.98 -25.68 25.78
C ALA A 214 -10.12 -25.93 27.03
N GLY A 215 -9.08 -26.75 26.92
CA GLY A 215 -8.16 -27.03 28.03
C GLY A 215 -7.42 -28.36 27.82
N ALA A 216 -6.49 -28.67 28.73
CA ALA A 216 -5.69 -29.87 28.68
C ALA A 216 -6.49 -31.16 29.05
N THR A 217 -5.90 -32.29 28.71
CA THR A 217 -6.41 -33.59 29.11
C THR A 217 -6.51 -33.67 30.64
N GLY A 218 -7.72 -33.95 31.17
CA GLY A 218 -7.96 -34.11 32.59
C GLY A 218 -8.26 -32.83 33.36
N SER A 219 -8.32 -31.66 32.73
CA SER A 219 -8.71 -30.39 33.36
C SER A 219 -10.21 -30.34 33.75
N GLY A 220 -11.03 -31.27 33.28
CA GLY A 220 -12.44 -31.34 33.61
C GLY A 220 -13.39 -30.65 32.67
N LYS A 221 -12.99 -30.34 31.43
CA LYS A 221 -13.80 -29.67 30.38
C LYS A 221 -15.19 -30.29 30.22
N SER A 222 -15.24 -31.60 29.94
CA SER A 222 -16.50 -32.30 29.72
C SER A 222 -17.38 -32.38 30.99
N MET A 223 -16.76 -32.35 32.19
CA MET A 223 -17.48 -32.26 33.45
C MET A 223 -18.10 -30.87 33.61
N LEU A 224 -17.34 -29.82 33.34
CA LEU A 224 -17.81 -28.43 33.34
C LEU A 224 -18.95 -28.24 32.32
N PHE A 225 -18.76 -28.76 31.09
CA PHE A 225 -19.77 -28.74 30.05
C PHE A 225 -21.08 -29.40 30.50
N ASN A 226 -20.99 -30.59 31.06
CA ASN A 226 -22.17 -31.32 31.60
C ASN A 226 -22.82 -30.57 32.78
N ALA A 227 -22.02 -29.97 33.67
CA ALA A 227 -22.53 -29.20 34.81
C ALA A 227 -23.25 -27.92 34.35
N LEU A 228 -22.80 -27.27 33.28
CA LEU A 228 -23.50 -26.15 32.66
C LEU A 228 -24.77 -26.58 31.95
N ALA A 229 -24.73 -27.69 31.20
CA ALA A 229 -25.88 -28.24 30.47
C ALA A 229 -26.94 -28.89 31.38
N GLY A 230 -26.61 -29.13 32.64
CA GLY A 230 -27.52 -29.78 33.60
C GLY A 230 -27.75 -31.28 33.34
N VAL A 231 -27.00 -31.88 32.40
CA VAL A 231 -27.16 -33.28 32.02
C VAL A 231 -25.85 -33.87 31.49
N ALA A 232 -25.62 -35.17 31.69
CA ALA A 232 -24.44 -35.86 31.17
C ALA A 232 -24.56 -36.07 29.66
N ILE A 233 -24.09 -35.09 28.91
CA ILE A 233 -24.08 -35.09 27.43
C ILE A 233 -22.75 -35.59 26.89
N SER A 234 -21.65 -35.10 27.45
CA SER A 234 -20.28 -35.49 27.07
C SER A 234 -19.81 -36.64 27.97
N GLU A 235 -19.11 -37.62 27.40
CA GLU A 235 -18.59 -38.75 28.16
C GLU A 235 -17.50 -38.27 29.13
N THR A 236 -17.69 -38.58 30.40
CA THR A 236 -16.73 -38.35 31.47
C THR A 236 -16.19 -39.67 31.97
N GLY A 237 -14.87 -39.88 31.97
CA GLY A 237 -14.31 -41.17 32.40
C GLY A 237 -12.81 -41.08 32.75
N VAL A 238 -12.37 -42.13 33.47
CA VAL A 238 -10.95 -42.29 33.87
C VAL A 238 -10.04 -42.70 32.69
N ARG A 239 -10.63 -43.25 31.61
CA ARG A 239 -9.88 -43.62 30.39
C ARG A 239 -9.75 -42.43 29.48
N ARG A 240 -8.51 -42.08 29.09
CA ARG A 240 -8.14 -40.92 28.28
C ARG A 240 -7.78 -41.35 26.86
N PRO A 241 -8.12 -40.57 25.77
CA PRO A 241 -8.92 -39.35 25.74
C PRO A 241 -10.46 -39.68 25.86
N THR A 242 -11.22 -38.82 26.55
CA THR A 242 -12.65 -38.98 26.76
C THR A 242 -13.49 -38.39 25.63
N THR A 243 -13.05 -37.28 25.04
CA THR A 243 -13.76 -36.57 23.97
C THR A 243 -13.00 -36.69 22.66
N ALA A 244 -13.48 -37.49 21.72
CA ALA A 244 -12.85 -37.72 20.41
C ALA A 244 -13.36 -36.75 19.33
N ALA A 245 -14.50 -36.10 19.53
CA ALA A 245 -15.10 -35.16 18.57
C ALA A 245 -15.84 -34.04 19.32
N PRO A 246 -15.90 -32.81 18.79
CA PRO A 246 -16.56 -31.69 19.43
C PRO A 246 -18.07 -31.93 19.55
N ILE A 247 -18.65 -31.62 20.71
CA ILE A 247 -20.07 -31.74 21.02
C ILE A 247 -20.64 -30.34 21.25
N ALA A 248 -21.75 -30.00 20.58
CA ALA A 248 -22.43 -28.74 20.76
C ALA A 248 -23.71 -28.87 21.56
N CYS A 249 -23.95 -27.95 22.51
CA CYS A 249 -25.19 -27.79 23.25
C CYS A 249 -25.75 -26.38 23.00
N SER A 250 -27.03 -26.31 22.56
CA SER A 250 -27.69 -25.01 22.27
C SER A 250 -28.89 -24.82 23.19
N TRP A 251 -28.96 -23.68 23.86
CA TRP A 251 -30.06 -23.31 24.77
C TRP A 251 -31.29 -22.79 24.04
N SER A 252 -31.16 -22.33 22.79
CA SER A 252 -32.27 -21.83 21.99
C SER A 252 -32.25 -22.33 20.55
N ASP A 253 -33.37 -22.17 19.86
CA ASP A 253 -33.53 -22.52 18.45
C ASP A 253 -32.90 -21.47 17.53
N GLY A 254 -32.43 -21.87 16.33
CA GLY A 254 -31.88 -20.94 15.34
C GLY A 254 -30.37 -20.96 15.23
N ALA A 255 -29.63 -21.67 16.09
CA ALA A 255 -28.17 -21.78 16.08
C ALA A 255 -27.63 -22.75 15.03
N ALA A 256 -28.49 -23.46 14.27
CA ALA A 256 -28.06 -24.52 13.36
C ALA A 256 -26.98 -24.09 12.38
N GLY A 257 -27.13 -22.91 11.76
CA GLY A 257 -26.14 -22.38 10.80
C GLY A 257 -24.77 -22.08 11.42
N LEU A 258 -24.73 -21.66 12.70
CA LEU A 258 -23.49 -21.46 13.46
C LEU A 258 -22.78 -22.77 13.71
N ILE A 259 -23.54 -23.81 14.14
CA ILE A 259 -23.00 -25.13 14.43
C ILE A 259 -22.57 -25.87 13.15
N ASP A 260 -23.30 -25.68 12.03
CA ASP A 260 -22.92 -26.21 10.71
C ASP A 260 -21.58 -25.68 10.24
N ARG A 261 -21.33 -24.37 10.45
CA ARG A 261 -20.08 -23.73 10.12
C ARG A 261 -18.89 -24.35 10.86
N LEU A 262 -19.06 -24.78 12.08
CA LEU A 262 -18.03 -25.44 12.88
C LEU A 262 -17.81 -26.92 12.46
N GLY A 263 -18.61 -27.44 11.53
CA GLY A 263 -18.52 -28.81 11.05
C GLY A 263 -18.99 -29.86 12.08
N ILE A 264 -19.81 -29.47 13.04
CA ILE A 264 -20.32 -30.38 14.05
C ILE A 264 -21.57 -31.10 13.52
N PRO A 265 -21.54 -32.41 13.33
CA PRO A 265 -22.68 -33.17 12.76
C PRO A 265 -23.87 -33.20 13.69
N GLY A 266 -25.07 -33.32 13.13
CA GLY A 266 -26.33 -33.31 13.89
C GLY A 266 -26.40 -34.32 15.04
N ARG A 267 -25.74 -35.50 14.89
CA ARG A 267 -25.66 -36.51 15.95
C ARG A 267 -24.90 -36.07 17.21
N LEU A 268 -24.06 -35.03 17.10
CA LEU A 268 -23.29 -34.46 18.22
C LEU A 268 -23.88 -33.13 18.71
N ARG A 269 -25.10 -32.79 18.31
CA ARG A 269 -25.81 -31.60 18.77
C ARG A 269 -26.83 -32.02 19.83
N ARG A 270 -26.85 -31.26 20.93
CA ARG A 270 -27.67 -31.55 22.10
C ARG A 270 -28.42 -30.29 22.54
N ARG A 271 -29.37 -30.49 23.43
CA ARG A 271 -30.06 -29.43 24.17
C ARG A 271 -29.90 -29.68 25.66
N PRO A 272 -29.82 -28.63 26.47
CA PRO A 272 -29.80 -28.79 27.92
C PRO A 272 -31.13 -29.35 28.43
N VAL A 273 -31.09 -29.91 29.62
CA VAL A 273 -32.35 -30.25 30.34
C VAL A 273 -32.91 -28.95 30.89
N GLN A 274 -34.16 -28.71 30.53
CA GLN A 274 -34.87 -27.50 30.94
C GLN A 274 -35.26 -27.59 32.41
N ASN A 275 -34.60 -26.86 33.30
CA ASN A 275 -35.02 -26.63 34.68
C ASN A 275 -35.64 -25.24 34.76
N ALA A 276 -36.87 -25.14 35.27
CA ALA A 276 -37.73 -23.95 35.21
C ALA A 276 -37.13 -22.64 35.79
N ASP A 277 -36.10 -22.72 36.62
CA ASP A 277 -35.54 -21.57 37.34
C ASP A 277 -34.22 -20.99 36.80
N GLY A 278 -33.55 -21.68 35.87
CA GLY A 278 -32.21 -21.26 35.38
C GLY A 278 -32.12 -20.90 33.91
N GLU A 279 -33.17 -21.15 33.14
CA GLU A 279 -33.12 -21.20 31.68
C GLU A 279 -33.09 -19.89 30.97
N SER A 280 -33.73 -18.85 31.50
CA SER A 280 -33.80 -17.54 30.86
C SER A 280 -32.46 -16.80 30.84
N ARG A 281 -31.49 -17.24 31.67
CA ARG A 281 -30.17 -16.53 31.76
C ARG A 281 -29.17 -16.92 30.68
N LEU A 282 -29.25 -18.16 30.15
CA LEU A 282 -28.34 -18.68 29.13
C LEU A 282 -28.98 -18.75 27.73
N ASP A 283 -30.14 -18.14 27.57
CA ASP A 283 -30.84 -18.14 26.29
C ASP A 283 -29.99 -17.45 25.21
N GLY A 284 -29.77 -18.11 24.07
CA GLY A 284 -28.86 -17.69 23.03
C GLY A 284 -27.42 -18.26 23.16
N LEU A 285 -27.11 -19.01 24.23
CA LEU A 285 -25.81 -19.69 24.35
C LEU A 285 -25.75 -20.93 23.45
N VAL A 286 -24.63 -21.06 22.73
CA VAL A 286 -24.19 -22.31 22.07
C VAL A 286 -22.84 -22.69 22.67
N LEU A 287 -22.84 -23.71 23.52
CA LEU A 287 -21.62 -24.20 24.19
C LEU A 287 -21.06 -25.40 23.43
N ILE A 288 -19.74 -25.45 23.28
CA ILE A 288 -19.03 -26.50 22.53
C ILE A 288 -17.97 -27.13 23.42
N ASP A 289 -18.07 -28.43 23.67
CA ASP A 289 -17.00 -29.21 24.33
C ASP A 289 -15.99 -29.64 23.27
N LEU A 290 -14.74 -29.18 23.41
CA LEU A 290 -13.64 -29.47 22.48
C LEU A 290 -12.81 -30.67 22.94
N PRO A 291 -12.25 -31.46 22.01
CA PRO A 291 -11.16 -32.38 22.31
C PRO A 291 -10.01 -31.69 23.04
N ASP A 292 -9.15 -32.47 23.67
CA ASP A 292 -8.00 -31.97 24.40
C ASP A 292 -6.99 -31.30 23.44
N HIS A 293 -6.55 -30.06 23.76
CA HIS A 293 -5.55 -29.35 22.95
C HIS A 293 -4.15 -29.95 23.04
N ASP A 294 -3.85 -30.73 24.12
CA ASP A 294 -2.61 -31.46 24.35
C ASP A 294 -2.68 -32.91 23.80
N SER A 295 -3.72 -33.25 22.99
CA SER A 295 -3.90 -34.55 22.39
C SER A 295 -2.70 -34.94 21.51
N ALA A 296 -2.27 -36.22 21.64
CA ALA A 296 -1.25 -36.77 20.76
C ALA A 296 -1.72 -36.91 19.30
N VAL A 297 -3.04 -36.91 19.06
CA VAL A 297 -3.66 -37.01 17.73
C VAL A 297 -3.65 -35.66 17.05
N VAL A 298 -2.88 -35.50 15.96
CA VAL A 298 -2.73 -34.25 15.20
C VAL A 298 -4.08 -33.73 14.71
N GLN A 299 -4.96 -34.59 14.21
CA GLN A 299 -6.28 -34.22 13.71
C GLN A 299 -7.17 -33.57 14.78
N HIS A 300 -7.08 -34.01 16.05
CA HIS A 300 -7.80 -33.39 17.16
C HIS A 300 -7.30 -31.96 17.39
N ARG A 301 -5.99 -31.74 17.38
CA ARG A 301 -5.40 -30.40 17.54
C ARG A 301 -5.80 -29.46 16.42
N GLU A 302 -5.71 -29.91 15.16
CA GLU A 302 -6.13 -29.13 13.99
C GLU A 302 -7.62 -28.76 14.06
N GLN A 303 -8.45 -29.69 14.56
CA GLN A 303 -9.86 -29.41 14.75
C GLN A 303 -10.13 -28.42 15.87
N VAL A 304 -9.38 -28.48 16.97
CA VAL A 304 -9.43 -27.52 18.06
C VAL A 304 -9.00 -26.14 17.54
N ASP A 305 -7.83 -26.04 16.90
CA ASP A 305 -7.29 -24.80 16.35
C ASP A 305 -8.32 -24.13 15.40
N ARG A 306 -8.90 -24.90 14.48
CA ARG A 306 -9.93 -24.42 13.56
C ARG A 306 -11.20 -23.91 14.27
N ILE A 307 -11.68 -24.61 15.29
CA ILE A 307 -12.89 -24.18 16.00
C ILE A 307 -12.61 -22.93 16.84
N LEU A 308 -11.44 -22.85 17.49
CA LEU A 308 -11.04 -21.67 18.25
C LEU A 308 -10.96 -20.40 17.39
N GLU A 309 -10.66 -20.53 16.09
CA GLU A 309 -10.70 -19.40 15.15
C GLU A 309 -12.12 -18.93 14.83
N LEU A 310 -13.13 -19.78 14.96
CA LEU A 310 -14.49 -19.55 14.50
C LEU A 310 -15.49 -19.21 15.58
N VAL A 311 -15.17 -19.42 16.86
CA VAL A 311 -16.07 -19.16 18.00
C VAL A 311 -16.06 -17.71 18.44
N ASP A 312 -17.14 -17.26 19.07
CA ASP A 312 -17.29 -15.89 19.53
C ASP A 312 -16.55 -15.65 20.87
N ALA A 313 -16.44 -16.70 21.72
CA ALA A 313 -15.70 -16.64 22.99
C ALA A 313 -15.14 -18.01 23.38
N ILE A 314 -14.19 -18.03 24.32
CA ILE A 314 -13.49 -19.24 24.76
C ILE A 314 -13.47 -19.29 26.28
N ILE A 315 -13.78 -20.50 26.83
CA ILE A 315 -13.57 -20.86 28.23
C ILE A 315 -12.35 -21.77 28.29
N TRP A 316 -11.23 -21.25 28.79
CA TRP A 316 -10.05 -22.04 29.09
C TRP A 316 -10.18 -22.71 30.45
N VAL A 317 -10.26 -24.03 30.48
CA VAL A 317 -10.36 -24.82 31.71
C VAL A 317 -8.98 -25.33 32.07
N VAL A 318 -8.46 -24.85 33.17
CA VAL A 318 -7.18 -25.28 33.73
C VAL A 318 -7.39 -25.98 35.07
N ASP A 319 -6.48 -26.86 35.42
CA ASP A 319 -6.48 -27.56 36.71
C ASP A 319 -5.25 -27.11 37.54
N PRO A 320 -5.27 -27.34 38.88
CA PRO A 320 -4.19 -26.92 39.76
C PRO A 320 -2.81 -27.52 39.44
N GLU A 321 -2.76 -28.61 38.68
CA GLU A 321 -1.50 -29.26 38.31
C GLU A 321 -0.90 -28.71 37.01
N LYS A 322 -1.75 -28.14 36.11
CA LYS A 322 -1.37 -27.75 34.75
C LYS A 322 -1.68 -26.31 34.40
N TYR A 323 -2.14 -25.47 35.34
CA TYR A 323 -2.45 -24.05 35.04
C TYR A 323 -1.27 -23.27 34.50
N ALA A 324 -0.02 -23.67 34.81
CA ALA A 324 1.20 -23.05 34.35
C ALA A 324 1.85 -23.81 33.14
N ASP A 325 1.07 -24.62 32.40
CA ASP A 325 1.59 -25.39 31.26
C ASP A 325 2.07 -24.45 30.15
N ALA A 326 3.35 -24.56 29.79
CA ALA A 326 3.98 -23.75 28.75
C ALA A 326 3.28 -23.86 27.39
N VAL A 327 2.76 -25.06 27.05
CA VAL A 327 2.04 -25.25 25.77
C VAL A 327 0.76 -24.42 25.73
N LEU A 328 0.02 -24.36 26.83
CA LEU A 328 -1.17 -23.53 26.94
C LEU A 328 -0.82 -22.03 26.79
N HIS A 329 0.17 -21.57 27.53
CA HIS A 329 0.57 -20.16 27.56
C HIS A 329 1.18 -19.70 26.23
N GLU A 330 2.18 -20.41 25.70
CA GLU A 330 2.93 -19.96 24.52
C GLU A 330 2.15 -20.14 23.21
N ARG A 331 1.39 -21.25 23.08
CA ARG A 331 0.71 -21.60 21.84
C ARG A 331 -0.67 -20.94 21.72
N TYR A 332 -1.40 -20.80 22.84
CA TYR A 332 -2.79 -20.35 22.81
C TYR A 332 -3.04 -19.02 23.50
N LEU A 333 -2.60 -18.84 24.73
CA LEU A 333 -2.96 -17.66 25.52
C LEU A 333 -2.25 -16.41 25.02
N ARG A 334 -0.93 -16.43 24.83
CA ARG A 334 -0.17 -15.27 24.30
C ARG A 334 -0.63 -14.82 22.91
N PRO A 335 -0.82 -15.70 21.93
CA PRO A 335 -1.35 -15.28 20.62
C PRO A 335 -2.74 -14.68 20.68
N LEU A 336 -3.54 -15.08 21.68
CA LEU A 336 -4.90 -14.59 21.89
C LEU A 336 -5.01 -13.46 22.91
N ALA A 337 -3.88 -12.86 23.37
CA ALA A 337 -3.89 -11.78 24.36
C ALA A 337 -4.78 -10.59 23.96
N GLY A 338 -4.82 -10.24 22.67
CA GLY A 338 -5.70 -9.20 22.14
C GLY A 338 -7.21 -9.54 22.17
N HIS A 339 -7.58 -10.78 22.53
CA HIS A 339 -8.97 -11.26 22.61
C HIS A 339 -9.45 -11.42 24.05
N ALA A 340 -8.80 -10.77 25.01
CA ALA A 340 -9.09 -10.90 26.44
C ALA A 340 -10.58 -10.67 26.79
N GLU A 341 -11.26 -9.72 26.15
CA GLU A 341 -12.67 -9.40 26.40
C GLU A 341 -13.66 -10.54 26.06
N VAL A 342 -13.22 -11.53 25.29
CA VAL A 342 -14.02 -12.71 24.91
C VAL A 342 -13.44 -14.00 25.49
N MET A 343 -12.62 -13.88 26.55
CA MET A 343 -11.93 -14.99 27.17
C MET A 343 -12.37 -15.18 28.62
N PHE A 344 -12.69 -16.41 28.98
CA PHE A 344 -12.90 -16.86 30.36
C PHE A 344 -11.78 -17.85 30.70
N VAL A 345 -11.10 -17.64 31.82
CA VAL A 345 -10.10 -18.59 32.34
C VAL A 345 -10.63 -19.16 33.64
N VAL A 346 -10.84 -20.46 33.67
CA VAL A 346 -11.50 -21.17 34.80
C VAL A 346 -10.51 -22.12 35.45
N LEU A 347 -10.11 -21.83 36.66
CA LEU A 347 -9.39 -22.77 37.52
C LEU A 347 -10.41 -23.77 38.08
N ASN A 348 -10.42 -24.96 37.50
CA ASN A 348 -11.32 -26.03 37.91
C ASN A 348 -10.66 -26.96 38.93
N GLN A 349 -11.42 -27.82 39.58
CA GLN A 349 -10.96 -28.80 40.58
C GLN A 349 -10.40 -28.16 41.85
N VAL A 350 -10.95 -27.00 42.27
CA VAL A 350 -10.55 -26.35 43.53
C VAL A 350 -10.88 -27.21 44.76
N ASP A 351 -11.80 -28.15 44.66
CA ASP A 351 -12.11 -29.16 45.67
C ASP A 351 -10.91 -30.04 46.07
N ARG A 352 -9.87 -30.08 45.23
CA ARG A 352 -8.62 -30.81 45.50
C ARG A 352 -7.61 -29.98 46.31
N LEU A 353 -7.85 -28.69 46.45
CA LEU A 353 -6.95 -27.74 47.11
C LEU A 353 -7.42 -27.52 48.58
N PRO A 354 -6.53 -27.66 49.55
CA PRO A 354 -6.91 -27.48 50.94
C PRO A 354 -6.87 -25.96 51.37
N GLY A 355 -7.92 -25.52 52.09
CA GLY A 355 -7.96 -24.21 52.69
C GLY A 355 -7.82 -23.06 51.72
N GLU A 356 -6.94 -22.08 51.98
CA GLU A 356 -6.71 -20.89 51.14
C GLU A 356 -5.82 -21.16 49.92
N ALA A 357 -5.46 -22.43 49.64
CA ALA A 357 -4.58 -22.78 48.53
C ALA A 357 -5.22 -22.46 47.17
N ALA A 358 -6.55 -22.51 47.05
CA ALA A 358 -7.26 -22.13 45.83
C ALA A 358 -7.05 -20.66 45.49
N ASP A 359 -7.09 -19.74 46.44
CA ASP A 359 -6.87 -18.32 46.25
C ASP A 359 -5.43 -18.02 45.81
N HIS A 360 -4.47 -18.72 46.46
CA HIS A 360 -3.04 -18.55 46.07
C HIS A 360 -2.76 -19.01 44.62
N VAL A 361 -3.34 -20.13 44.21
CA VAL A 361 -3.19 -20.63 42.82
C VAL A 361 -3.91 -19.71 41.84
N LEU A 362 -5.07 -19.18 42.22
CA LEU A 362 -5.80 -18.21 41.39
C LEU A 362 -5.02 -16.91 41.19
N ASP A 363 -4.40 -16.41 42.25
CA ASP A 363 -3.56 -15.20 42.20
C ASP A 363 -2.29 -15.43 41.38
N ASP A 364 -1.72 -16.63 41.45
CA ASP A 364 -0.56 -16.98 40.62
C ASP A 364 -0.95 -17.12 39.13
N LEU A 365 -2.10 -17.72 38.85
CA LEU A 365 -2.67 -17.79 37.50
C LEU A 365 -2.90 -16.38 36.92
N ARG A 366 -3.47 -15.45 37.70
CA ARG A 366 -3.66 -14.06 37.28
C ARG A 366 -2.33 -13.38 36.94
N ARG A 367 -1.27 -13.61 37.73
CA ARG A 367 0.07 -13.08 37.43
C ARG A 367 0.67 -13.66 36.17
N LEU A 368 0.46 -14.95 35.89
CA LEU A 368 0.90 -15.58 34.65
C LEU A 368 0.18 -15.00 33.43
N LEU A 369 -1.14 -14.80 33.53
CA LEU A 369 -1.95 -14.20 32.48
C LEU A 369 -1.52 -12.74 32.17
N ASP A 370 -1.27 -11.95 33.21
CA ASP A 370 -0.74 -10.60 33.06
C ASP A 370 0.66 -10.61 32.40
N GLY A 371 1.52 -11.57 32.79
CA GLY A 371 2.83 -11.80 32.15
C GLY A 371 2.73 -12.23 30.68
N ASP A 372 1.64 -12.85 30.28
CA ASP A 372 1.33 -13.17 28.87
C ASP A 372 0.71 -12.00 28.10
N GLY A 373 0.46 -10.87 28.75
CA GLY A 373 -0.13 -9.67 28.16
C GLY A 373 -1.65 -9.72 28.03
N ILE A 374 -2.33 -10.62 28.78
CA ILE A 374 -3.78 -10.74 28.79
C ILE A 374 -4.34 -9.74 29.82
N ALA A 375 -5.10 -8.75 29.34
CA ALA A 375 -5.80 -7.83 30.23
C ALA A 375 -6.84 -8.58 31.07
N LEU A 376 -6.83 -8.35 32.39
CA LEU A 376 -7.79 -8.97 33.30
C LEU A 376 -8.98 -8.03 33.50
N GLY A 377 -10.21 -8.58 33.43
CA GLY A 377 -11.47 -7.84 33.61
C GLY A 377 -11.84 -7.66 35.09
N GLU A 378 -10.92 -7.08 35.87
CA GLU A 378 -11.16 -6.80 37.27
C GLU A 378 -11.85 -5.43 37.43
N TYR A 379 -12.78 -5.33 38.40
CA TYR A 379 -13.47 -4.06 38.74
C TYR A 379 -14.29 -3.42 37.60
N GLY A 380 -14.71 -4.20 36.58
CA GLY A 380 -15.50 -3.70 35.44
C GLY A 380 -14.67 -3.14 34.29
N GLU A 381 -13.35 -3.31 34.30
CA GLU A 381 -12.49 -3.04 33.18
C GLU A 381 -12.65 -4.12 32.07
N PRO A 382 -12.49 -3.77 30.79
CA PRO A 382 -12.56 -4.76 29.72
C PRO A 382 -11.35 -5.71 29.78
N GLY A 383 -11.63 -7.01 29.85
CA GLY A 383 -10.56 -8.01 29.93
C GLY A 383 -11.10 -9.41 30.17
N ALA A 384 -10.18 -10.36 30.37
CA ALA A 384 -10.50 -11.76 30.61
C ALA A 384 -11.13 -11.95 32.00
N THR A 385 -12.18 -12.76 32.05
CA THR A 385 -12.82 -13.16 33.32
C THR A 385 -12.11 -14.38 33.89
N VAL A 386 -11.57 -14.27 35.10
CA VAL A 386 -10.83 -15.35 35.77
C VAL A 386 -11.60 -15.83 36.99
N LEU A 387 -12.00 -17.11 36.99
CA LEU A 387 -12.84 -17.70 38.03
C LEU A 387 -12.23 -19.01 38.58
N ALA A 388 -12.48 -19.26 39.84
CA ALA A 388 -12.15 -20.53 40.50
C ALA A 388 -13.44 -21.33 40.76
N LEU A 389 -13.46 -22.61 40.41
CA LEU A 389 -14.63 -23.44 40.61
C LEU A 389 -14.32 -24.95 40.71
N SER A 390 -15.29 -25.71 41.14
CA SER A 390 -15.30 -27.18 41.03
C SER A 390 -16.53 -27.64 40.25
N ALA A 391 -16.32 -28.15 39.06
CA ALA A 391 -17.39 -28.77 38.27
C ALA A 391 -17.95 -30.05 38.93
N LEU A 392 -17.21 -30.66 39.88
CA LEU A 392 -17.62 -31.85 40.61
C LEU A 392 -18.56 -31.52 41.77
N THR A 393 -18.21 -30.54 42.58
CA THR A 393 -18.99 -30.15 43.77
C THR A 393 -20.05 -29.10 43.47
N GLY A 394 -19.91 -28.37 42.37
CA GLY A 394 -20.77 -27.26 42.02
C GLY A 394 -20.35 -25.92 42.61
N GLU A 395 -19.26 -25.87 43.37
CA GLU A 395 -18.68 -24.64 43.93
C GLU A 395 -18.24 -23.68 42.80
N GLY A 396 -18.55 -22.40 42.90
CA GLY A 396 -18.21 -21.41 41.89
C GLY A 396 -19.01 -21.49 40.57
N MET A 397 -19.81 -22.55 40.36
CA MET A 397 -20.60 -22.73 39.12
C MET A 397 -21.69 -21.67 38.93
N GLY A 398 -22.20 -21.11 40.06
CA GLY A 398 -23.18 -20.02 40.02
C GLY A 398 -22.60 -18.74 39.39
N GLU A 399 -21.38 -18.38 39.78
CA GLU A 399 -20.66 -17.20 39.26
C GLU A 399 -20.36 -17.33 37.77
N LEU A 400 -19.90 -18.52 37.33
CA LEU A 400 -19.66 -18.77 35.92
C LEU A 400 -20.96 -18.68 35.09
N ARG A 401 -22.09 -19.24 35.59
CA ARG A 401 -23.40 -19.13 34.92
C ARG A 401 -23.89 -17.69 34.83
N GLU A 402 -23.67 -16.91 35.88
CA GLU A 402 -24.06 -15.50 35.91
C GLU A 402 -23.21 -14.68 34.94
N ALA A 403 -21.88 -14.84 34.96
CA ALA A 403 -20.96 -14.18 34.06
C ALA A 403 -21.24 -14.52 32.57
N LEU A 404 -21.47 -15.82 32.27
CA LEU A 404 -21.85 -16.25 30.92
C LEU A 404 -23.22 -15.70 30.50
N GLY A 405 -24.19 -15.71 31.44
CA GLY A 405 -25.53 -15.18 31.17
C GLY A 405 -25.49 -13.69 30.83
N GLN A 406 -24.74 -12.89 31.58
CA GLN A 406 -24.56 -11.49 31.31
C GLN A 406 -23.84 -11.27 29.94
N PHE A 407 -22.76 -12.01 29.70
CA PHE A 407 -21.98 -11.96 28.47
C PHE A 407 -22.83 -12.27 27.23
N VAL A 408 -23.70 -13.29 27.30
CA VAL A 408 -24.61 -13.65 26.19
C VAL A 408 -25.73 -12.60 26.03
N ALA A 409 -26.28 -12.09 27.15
CA ALA A 409 -27.34 -11.07 27.12
C ALA A 409 -26.88 -9.74 26.46
N GLU A 410 -25.62 -9.39 26.58
CA GLU A 410 -25.01 -8.20 25.92
C GLU A 410 -24.98 -8.31 24.39
N ARG A 411 -25.07 -9.50 23.82
CA ARG A 411 -25.04 -9.78 22.36
C ARG A 411 -23.84 -9.13 21.62
N GLY A 412 -22.77 -8.81 22.36
CA GLY A 412 -21.60 -8.11 21.85
C GLY A 412 -20.41 -9.01 21.49
N ALA A 413 -20.45 -10.29 21.86
CA ALA A 413 -19.30 -11.20 21.79
C ALA A 413 -18.69 -11.31 20.38
N ALA A 414 -19.53 -11.55 19.37
CA ALA A 414 -19.08 -11.64 17.98
C ALA A 414 -18.45 -10.34 17.47
N ALA A 415 -18.98 -9.19 17.87
CA ALA A 415 -18.43 -7.89 17.49
C ALA A 415 -17.08 -7.63 18.18
N ARG A 416 -16.96 -7.96 19.49
CA ARG A 416 -15.70 -7.88 20.24
C ARG A 416 -14.64 -8.78 19.62
N ARG A 417 -15.00 -10.03 19.28
CA ARG A 417 -14.09 -10.96 18.61
C ARG A 417 -13.57 -10.40 17.28
N VAL A 418 -14.46 -9.98 16.39
CA VAL A 418 -14.07 -9.41 15.10
C VAL A 418 -13.25 -8.13 15.28
N SER A 419 -13.57 -7.30 16.29
CA SER A 419 -12.75 -6.11 16.59
C SER A 419 -11.32 -6.47 16.96
N ALA A 420 -11.15 -7.49 17.82
CA ALA A 420 -9.82 -8.00 18.20
C ALA A 420 -9.05 -8.58 17.00
N ASP A 421 -9.75 -9.32 16.11
CA ASP A 421 -9.15 -9.84 14.88
C ASP A 421 -8.70 -8.70 13.93
N VAL A 422 -9.48 -7.61 13.82
CA VAL A 422 -9.11 -6.41 13.07
C VAL A 422 -7.88 -5.74 13.68
N ASP A 423 -7.80 -5.67 15.03
CA ASP A 423 -6.64 -5.10 15.72
C ASP A 423 -5.39 -5.96 15.51
N ALA A 424 -5.51 -7.28 15.56
CA ALA A 424 -4.41 -8.21 15.27
C ALA A 424 -3.91 -8.06 13.82
N ALA A 425 -4.82 -7.98 12.85
CA ALA A 425 -4.47 -7.72 11.46
C ALA A 425 -3.79 -6.36 11.27
N ALA A 426 -4.26 -5.33 11.96
CA ALA A 426 -3.65 -3.99 11.92
C ALA A 426 -2.23 -3.98 12.50
N VAL A 427 -1.97 -4.73 13.59
CA VAL A 427 -0.63 -4.89 14.17
C VAL A 427 0.32 -5.55 13.17
N ARG A 428 -0.11 -6.57 12.44
CA ARG A 428 0.70 -7.22 11.40
C ARG A 428 1.01 -6.30 10.23
N LEU A 429 0.09 -5.41 9.86
CA LEU A 429 0.28 -4.42 8.80
C LEU A 429 1.08 -3.19 9.24
N ARG A 430 1.35 -3.04 10.55
CA ARG A 430 2.07 -1.90 11.13
C ARG A 430 3.44 -1.64 10.50
N PRO A 431 4.31 -2.64 10.23
CA PRO A 431 5.62 -2.40 9.62
C PRO A 431 5.54 -1.74 8.24
N VAL A 432 4.43 -1.99 7.51
CA VAL A 432 4.23 -1.45 6.16
C VAL A 432 3.63 -0.05 6.19
N TYR A 433 2.71 0.25 7.13
CA TYR A 433 1.91 1.48 7.06
C TYR A 433 2.14 2.49 8.19
N ALA A 434 2.77 2.08 9.31
CA ALA A 434 3.02 2.99 10.43
C ALA A 434 4.28 3.87 10.28
N ALA A 435 5.15 3.59 9.31
CA ALA A 435 6.35 4.39 9.08
C ALA A 435 5.96 5.80 8.58
N GLY A 436 6.09 6.78 9.44
CA GLY A 436 5.57 8.14 9.24
C GLY A 436 6.64 9.17 8.95
N GLN A 437 7.19 9.27 7.74
CA GLN A 437 7.90 10.47 7.30
C GLN A 437 7.04 11.27 6.32
N ARG A 438 7.34 12.58 6.19
CA ARG A 438 6.68 13.46 5.21
C ARG A 438 6.89 12.88 3.82
N MET A 439 5.81 12.47 3.19
CA MET A 439 5.81 11.90 1.86
C MET A 439 5.46 12.98 0.86
N GLY A 440 6.17 12.98 -0.23
CA GLY A 440 5.92 13.87 -1.34
C GLY A 440 7.22 14.31 -2.00
N LEU A 441 7.14 14.56 -3.29
CA LEU A 441 8.22 15.16 -4.02
C LEU A 441 8.20 16.66 -3.73
N SER A 442 9.28 17.20 -3.15
CA SER A 442 9.41 18.64 -2.90
C SER A 442 9.40 19.42 -4.22
N GLU A 443 8.96 20.67 -4.16
CA GLU A 443 8.98 21.54 -5.34
C GLU A 443 10.40 21.72 -5.89
N GLU A 444 11.38 21.84 -5.01
CA GLU A 444 12.80 21.89 -5.37
C GLU A 444 13.25 20.67 -6.19
N ALA A 445 12.81 19.46 -5.81
CA ALA A 445 13.13 18.24 -6.56
C ALA A 445 12.46 18.21 -7.94
N ARG A 446 11.27 18.79 -8.07
CA ARG A 446 10.57 18.95 -9.37
C ARG A 446 11.25 19.96 -10.26
N GLU A 447 11.67 21.10 -9.72
CA GLU A 447 12.40 22.14 -10.44
C GLU A 447 13.77 21.63 -10.89
N GLU A 448 14.50 20.93 -10.01
CA GLU A 448 15.78 20.31 -10.36
C GLU A 448 15.63 19.28 -11.49
N PHE A 449 14.60 18.45 -11.43
CA PHE A 449 14.30 17.49 -12.49
C PHE A 449 14.03 18.20 -13.83
N ALA A 450 13.17 19.24 -13.82
CA ALA A 450 12.88 20.05 -15.00
C ALA A 450 14.13 20.73 -15.56
N GLY A 451 15.01 21.26 -14.70
CA GLY A 451 16.29 21.84 -15.08
C GLY A 451 17.20 20.83 -15.77
N ARG A 452 17.35 19.63 -15.20
CA ARG A 452 18.18 18.56 -15.79
C ARG A 452 17.65 18.08 -17.15
N LEU A 453 16.33 18.02 -17.33
CA LEU A 453 15.73 17.72 -18.63
C LEU A 453 15.99 18.81 -19.66
N ALA A 454 15.87 20.09 -19.26
CA ALA A 454 16.18 21.22 -20.13
C ALA A 454 17.63 21.22 -20.57
N ASP A 455 18.57 20.90 -19.68
CA ASP A 455 20.00 20.78 -19.98
C ASP A 455 20.29 19.59 -20.91
N ALA A 456 19.59 18.45 -20.70
CA ALA A 456 19.73 17.27 -21.56
C ALA A 456 19.25 17.53 -23.00
N VAL A 457 18.17 18.29 -23.17
CA VAL A 457 17.66 18.74 -24.50
C VAL A 457 18.51 19.86 -25.12
N GLY A 458 19.44 20.45 -24.37
CA GLY A 458 20.28 21.54 -24.84
C GLY A 458 19.53 22.86 -24.99
N ALA A 459 18.61 23.17 -24.06
CA ALA A 459 17.79 24.38 -24.11
C ALA A 459 18.64 25.68 -24.22
N THR A 460 19.75 25.74 -23.50
CA THR A 460 20.70 26.86 -23.54
C THR A 460 21.37 26.97 -24.90
N ALA A 461 21.83 25.85 -25.48
CA ALA A 461 22.43 25.82 -26.82
C ALA A 461 21.42 26.23 -27.89
N ALA A 462 20.16 25.84 -27.78
CA ALA A 462 19.09 26.26 -28.67
C ALA A 462 18.81 27.75 -28.58
N GLY A 463 18.82 28.33 -27.38
CA GLY A 463 18.71 29.78 -27.14
C GLY A 463 19.84 30.55 -27.82
N GLU A 464 21.09 30.14 -27.64
CA GLU A 464 22.26 30.75 -28.31
C GLU A 464 22.21 30.60 -29.83
N ALA A 465 21.74 29.45 -30.35
CA ALA A 465 21.56 29.24 -31.77
C ALA A 465 20.49 30.17 -32.35
N ALA A 466 19.39 30.39 -31.62
CA ALA A 466 18.35 31.34 -31.98
C ALA A 466 18.85 32.80 -31.97
N GLU A 467 19.60 33.20 -30.94
CA GLU A 467 20.25 34.52 -30.87
C GLU A 467 21.19 34.73 -32.06
N ARG A 468 22.07 33.77 -32.35
CA ARG A 468 22.99 33.80 -33.48
C ARG A 468 22.24 33.86 -34.82
N ALA A 469 21.16 33.14 -34.98
CA ALA A 469 20.34 33.16 -36.19
C ALA A 469 19.69 34.54 -36.38
N TRP A 470 19.14 35.10 -35.30
CA TRP A 470 18.55 36.45 -35.33
C TRP A 470 19.58 37.51 -35.69
N LEU A 471 20.79 37.50 -35.09
CA LEU A 471 21.89 38.41 -35.40
C LEU A 471 22.37 38.27 -36.85
N ARG A 472 22.47 37.01 -37.37
CA ARG A 472 22.82 36.79 -38.79
C ARG A 472 21.77 37.41 -39.72
N ASN A 473 20.49 37.27 -39.40
CA ASN A 473 19.40 37.85 -40.18
C ASN A 473 19.43 39.41 -40.13
N ALA A 474 19.61 39.98 -38.94
CA ALA A 474 19.76 41.43 -38.74
C ALA A 474 20.98 42.01 -39.52
N ASN A 475 22.14 41.34 -39.45
CA ASN A 475 23.34 41.76 -40.13
C ASN A 475 23.25 41.69 -41.67
N ARG A 476 22.46 40.73 -42.21
CA ARG A 476 22.19 40.67 -43.68
C ARG A 476 21.40 41.88 -44.15
N ALA A 477 20.53 42.41 -43.32
CA ALA A 477 19.70 43.56 -43.66
C ALA A 477 20.39 44.91 -43.47
N CYS A 478 21.32 45.02 -42.51
CA CYS A 478 21.97 46.26 -42.09
C CYS A 478 23.36 46.50 -42.78
N GLY A 479 23.71 45.84 -43.85
CA GLY A 479 24.96 46.09 -44.58
C GLY A 479 24.82 47.18 -45.63
N THR A 480 25.90 48.01 -45.85
CA THR A 480 25.96 48.93 -46.98
C THR A 480 25.78 48.17 -48.31
N PRO A 481 25.12 48.72 -49.33
CA PRO A 481 24.90 48.03 -50.61
C PRO A 481 26.21 47.47 -51.21
N TRP A 482 27.33 48.13 -51.02
CA TRP A 482 28.67 47.72 -51.49
C TRP A 482 29.17 46.49 -50.74
N LEU A 483 28.96 46.46 -49.43
CA LEU A 483 29.26 45.29 -48.58
C LEU A 483 28.33 44.12 -48.88
N ARG A 484 27.04 44.39 -49.17
CA ARG A 484 26.11 43.38 -49.61
C ARG A 484 26.50 42.75 -50.94
N LEU A 485 26.87 43.59 -51.91
CA LEU A 485 27.36 43.16 -53.23
C LEU A 485 28.68 42.37 -53.10
N TRP A 486 29.62 42.86 -52.27
CA TRP A 486 30.90 42.18 -52.02
C TRP A 486 30.70 40.83 -51.33
N ARG A 487 29.84 40.76 -50.31
CA ARG A 487 29.44 39.47 -49.65
C ARG A 487 28.77 38.54 -50.64
N TRP A 488 27.82 39.02 -51.45
CA TRP A 488 27.17 38.24 -52.48
C TRP A 488 28.18 37.72 -53.54
N CYS A 489 29.12 38.49 -53.97
CA CYS A 489 30.18 38.07 -54.86
C CYS A 489 31.10 37.03 -54.21
N ARG A 490 31.44 37.24 -52.94
CA ARG A 490 32.25 36.30 -52.17
C ARG A 490 31.51 34.98 -51.92
N ASP A 491 30.24 35.04 -51.55
CA ASP A 491 29.41 33.86 -51.30
C ASP A 491 29.16 33.05 -52.59
N ARG A 492 29.12 33.72 -53.76
CA ARG A 492 29.10 33.06 -55.08
C ARG A 492 30.44 32.41 -55.46
N ARG A 493 31.55 32.90 -54.97
CA ARG A 493 32.86 32.33 -55.19
C ARG A 493 33.32 31.33 -54.14
N ALA A 494 32.62 31.27 -53.01
CA ALA A 494 32.86 30.24 -52.04
C ALA A 494 32.38 28.92 -52.63
N PRO A 495 33.21 27.86 -52.69
CA PRO A 495 32.74 26.55 -53.09
C PRO A 495 31.61 26.18 -52.14
N THR A 496 30.52 25.69 -52.66
CA THR A 496 29.47 25.01 -51.95
C THR A 496 30.07 23.74 -51.33
N THR A 497 30.99 23.89 -50.40
CA THR A 497 31.22 22.82 -49.42
C THR A 497 29.92 22.77 -48.65
N GLY A 498 29.05 21.87 -49.09
CA GLY A 498 27.92 21.44 -48.30
C GLY A 498 28.48 21.06 -46.94
N ARG A 499 28.39 22.00 -46.00
CA ARG A 499 28.36 21.62 -44.62
C ARG A 499 27.03 20.94 -44.48
N LEU A 500 27.03 19.62 -44.76
CA LEU A 500 26.09 18.72 -44.17
C LEU A 500 26.02 19.12 -42.70
N PRO A 501 24.86 19.24 -42.10
CA PRO A 501 24.79 19.30 -40.66
C PRO A 501 25.65 18.14 -40.18
N VAL A 502 26.75 18.46 -39.50
CA VAL A 502 27.56 17.44 -38.86
C VAL A 502 26.56 16.74 -37.93
N PRO A 503 26.22 15.45 -38.16
CA PRO A 503 25.42 14.75 -37.18
C PRO A 503 26.15 14.94 -35.86
N ALA A 504 25.38 15.29 -34.79
CA ALA A 504 25.95 15.35 -33.47
C ALA A 504 26.70 14.03 -33.25
N PRO A 505 27.94 14.07 -32.74
CA PRO A 505 28.68 12.85 -32.53
C PRO A 505 27.82 11.90 -31.70
N VAL A 506 27.82 10.64 -32.09
CA VAL A 506 27.03 9.56 -31.44
C VAL A 506 27.25 9.56 -29.92
N ASP A 507 28.41 10.01 -29.47
CA ASP A 507 28.76 10.15 -28.05
C ASP A 507 27.96 11.27 -27.32
N GLU A 508 27.52 12.34 -28.00
CA GLU A 508 26.69 13.39 -27.39
C GLU A 508 25.24 12.92 -27.18
N GLU A 509 24.69 12.15 -28.10
CA GLU A 509 23.34 11.57 -27.97
C GLU A 509 23.30 10.51 -26.85
N ALA A 510 24.32 9.65 -26.79
CA ALA A 510 24.48 8.69 -25.68
C ALA A 510 24.60 9.42 -24.33
N THR A 511 25.35 10.52 -24.28
CA THR A 511 25.48 11.34 -23.07
C THR A 511 24.18 12.04 -22.67
N ALA A 512 23.40 12.54 -23.62
CA ALA A 512 22.10 13.17 -23.36
C ALA A 512 21.10 12.17 -22.80
N ARG A 513 21.00 10.97 -23.39
CA ARG A 513 20.13 9.90 -22.92
C ARG A 513 20.50 9.43 -21.51
N GLN A 514 21.80 9.28 -21.21
CA GLN A 514 22.29 8.95 -19.86
C GLN A 514 21.94 10.04 -18.84
N ARG A 515 22.01 11.33 -19.19
CA ARG A 515 21.60 12.44 -18.31
C ARG A 515 20.11 12.37 -17.98
N VAL A 516 19.25 12.06 -18.96
CA VAL A 516 17.81 11.87 -18.76
C VAL A 516 17.55 10.70 -17.81
N GLU A 517 18.17 9.54 -18.05
CA GLU A 517 18.05 8.39 -17.19
C GLU A 517 18.50 8.67 -15.74
N GLN A 518 19.60 9.38 -15.58
CA GLN A 518 20.09 9.76 -14.27
C GLN A 518 19.15 10.74 -13.57
N ALA A 519 18.56 11.70 -14.30
CA ALA A 519 17.57 12.62 -13.76
C ALA A 519 16.33 11.88 -13.27
N VAL A 520 15.84 10.91 -14.06
CA VAL A 520 14.69 10.05 -13.69
C VAL A 520 15.00 9.20 -12.45
N ARG A 521 16.17 8.56 -12.39
CA ARG A 521 16.59 7.79 -11.21
C ARG A 521 16.64 8.66 -9.97
N THR A 522 17.25 9.83 -10.06
CA THR A 522 17.38 10.75 -8.92
C THR A 522 16.01 11.19 -8.38
N VAL A 523 15.07 11.55 -9.26
CA VAL A 523 13.74 11.97 -8.83
C VAL A 523 12.93 10.80 -8.27
N ALA A 524 13.08 9.60 -8.87
CA ALA A 524 12.44 8.39 -8.39
C ALA A 524 12.94 7.98 -6.99
N ASP A 525 14.24 8.04 -6.73
CA ASP A 525 14.83 7.72 -5.44
C ASP A 525 14.45 8.74 -4.36
N ARG A 526 14.37 10.02 -4.69
CA ARG A 526 13.86 11.04 -3.76
C ARG A 526 12.37 10.83 -3.44
N ALA A 527 11.56 10.52 -4.46
CA ALA A 527 10.13 10.23 -4.27
C ALA A 527 9.90 8.94 -3.47
N ALA A 528 10.77 7.94 -3.64
CA ALA A 528 10.74 6.67 -2.93
C ALA A 528 11.29 6.77 -1.50
N GLY A 529 11.96 7.86 -1.15
CA GLY A 529 12.57 8.07 0.16
C GLY A 529 11.54 8.04 1.28
N GLY A 530 11.76 7.17 2.29
CA GLY A 530 10.85 7.03 3.45
C GLY A 530 9.61 6.17 3.20
N LEU A 531 9.45 5.60 2.00
CA LEU A 531 8.39 4.63 1.72
C LEU A 531 8.84 3.20 2.09
N PRO A 532 7.91 2.33 2.50
CA PRO A 532 8.17 0.90 2.62
C PRO A 532 8.64 0.29 1.30
N ALA A 533 9.46 -0.76 1.37
CA ALA A 533 10.11 -1.36 0.21
C ALA A 533 9.17 -1.64 -0.99
N PRO A 534 7.98 -2.26 -0.82
CA PRO A 534 7.08 -2.53 -1.94
C PRO A 534 6.56 -1.26 -2.62
N TRP A 535 6.26 -0.21 -1.85
CA TRP A 535 5.79 1.07 -2.34
C TRP A 535 6.91 1.90 -2.98
N ALA A 536 8.10 1.87 -2.37
CA ALA A 536 9.29 2.48 -2.95
C ALA A 536 9.63 1.88 -4.31
N GLN A 537 9.51 0.56 -4.46
CA GLN A 537 9.69 -0.12 -5.73
C GLN A 537 8.63 0.28 -6.75
N ALA A 538 7.35 0.35 -6.37
CA ALA A 538 6.27 0.77 -7.25
C ALA A 538 6.47 2.19 -7.81
N VAL A 539 6.95 3.13 -6.97
CA VAL A 539 7.31 4.49 -7.38
C VAL A 539 8.46 4.48 -8.39
N ARG A 540 9.52 3.69 -8.14
CA ARG A 540 10.64 3.54 -9.10
C ARG A 540 10.19 2.93 -10.41
N GLU A 541 9.36 1.90 -10.37
CA GLU A 541 8.80 1.26 -11.57
C GLU A 541 7.90 2.22 -12.37
N ALA A 542 7.09 3.04 -11.70
CA ALA A 542 6.28 4.06 -12.34
C ALA A 542 7.16 5.10 -13.06
N ALA A 543 8.23 5.56 -12.42
CA ALA A 543 9.19 6.47 -13.01
C ALA A 543 9.92 5.85 -14.22
N VAL A 544 10.38 4.59 -14.11
CA VAL A 544 11.08 3.89 -15.19
C VAL A 544 10.14 3.65 -16.39
N ARG A 545 8.91 3.23 -16.16
CA ARG A 545 7.92 3.05 -17.24
C ARG A 545 7.63 4.36 -17.97
N GLY A 546 7.47 5.45 -17.22
CA GLY A 546 7.29 6.79 -17.80
C GLY A 546 8.51 7.31 -18.55
N ALA A 547 9.70 6.85 -18.17
CA ALA A 547 10.96 7.26 -18.81
C ALA A 547 11.24 6.54 -20.13
N GLN A 548 10.59 5.41 -20.44
CA GLN A 548 10.88 4.62 -21.64
C GLN A 548 10.73 5.41 -22.94
N GLU A 549 9.69 6.24 -23.05
CA GLU A 549 9.42 7.07 -24.21
C GLU A 549 9.87 8.54 -24.05
N LEU A 550 10.47 8.87 -22.91
CA LEU A 550 10.87 10.26 -22.61
C LEU A 550 12.01 10.77 -23.52
N PRO A 551 13.08 9.98 -23.80
CA PRO A 551 14.16 10.44 -24.68
C PRO A 551 13.65 10.79 -26.08
N GLU A 552 12.82 9.95 -26.67
CA GLU A 552 12.26 10.14 -28.03
C GLU A 552 11.36 11.38 -28.08
N ALA A 553 10.54 11.59 -27.06
CA ALA A 553 9.72 12.80 -26.97
C ALA A 553 10.55 14.08 -26.79
N LEU A 554 11.66 14.01 -26.07
CA LEU A 554 12.59 15.12 -25.90
C LEU A 554 13.36 15.40 -27.19
N ASP A 555 13.78 14.37 -27.92
CA ASP A 555 14.42 14.51 -29.24
C ASP A 555 13.46 15.15 -30.26
N GLU A 556 12.18 14.77 -30.25
CA GLU A 556 11.17 15.41 -31.09
C GLU A 556 10.99 16.90 -30.76
N LEU A 557 10.97 17.24 -29.47
CA LEU A 557 10.94 18.64 -29.01
C LEU A 557 12.20 19.40 -29.44
N ALA A 558 13.39 18.80 -29.34
CA ALA A 558 14.65 19.40 -29.80
C ALA A 558 14.64 19.65 -31.29
N VAL A 559 14.18 18.69 -32.10
CA VAL A 559 14.06 18.83 -33.58
C VAL A 559 13.05 19.93 -33.91
N ARG A 560 11.89 19.98 -33.26
CA ARG A 560 10.90 21.06 -33.46
C ARG A 560 11.48 22.45 -33.10
N ALA A 561 12.26 22.52 -32.01
CA ALA A 561 12.92 23.76 -31.60
C ALA A 561 14.06 24.14 -32.53
N ALA A 562 14.80 23.20 -33.07
CA ALA A 562 15.87 23.42 -34.05
C ALA A 562 15.33 23.87 -35.42
N THR A 563 14.08 23.57 -35.76
CA THR A 563 13.42 24.04 -36.97
C THR A 563 13.05 25.51 -36.76
N PRO A 564 13.77 26.48 -37.36
CA PRO A 564 13.50 27.89 -37.11
C PRO A 564 12.08 28.21 -37.60
N PRO A 565 11.28 28.94 -36.80
CA PRO A 565 10.03 29.47 -37.32
C PRO A 565 10.33 30.36 -38.53
N GLU A 566 9.47 30.29 -39.54
CA GLU A 566 9.60 31.08 -40.75
C GLU A 566 9.98 32.52 -40.42
N ARG A 567 11.22 32.85 -40.65
CA ARG A 567 11.88 34.16 -40.52
C ARG A 567 11.70 34.84 -39.16
N PRO A 568 12.80 35.05 -38.39
CA PRO A 568 12.73 35.77 -37.11
C PRO A 568 12.08 37.15 -37.30
N PRO A 569 11.31 37.61 -36.31
CA PRO A 569 10.56 38.87 -36.40
C PRO A 569 11.48 40.04 -36.67
N ARG A 570 11.14 40.90 -37.64
CA ARG A 570 11.90 42.08 -37.99
C ARG A 570 11.67 43.18 -36.97
N PRO A 571 12.71 43.81 -36.41
CA PRO A 571 12.52 44.91 -35.47
C PRO A 571 11.88 46.12 -36.17
N GLY A 572 11.03 46.88 -35.47
CA GLY A 572 10.28 48.03 -36.03
C GLY A 572 11.15 49.16 -36.60
N TRP A 573 12.40 49.27 -36.12
CA TRP A 573 13.35 50.24 -36.61
C TRP A 573 14.04 49.86 -37.93
N TRP A 574 13.86 48.64 -38.41
CA TRP A 574 14.52 48.12 -39.61
C TRP A 574 14.25 48.94 -40.89
N PRO A 575 12.99 49.36 -41.21
CA PRO A 575 12.75 50.17 -42.40
C PRO A 575 13.51 51.50 -42.36
N ALA A 576 13.57 52.13 -41.18
CA ALA A 576 14.28 53.38 -40.99
C ALA A 576 15.79 53.23 -41.22
N SER A 577 16.40 52.14 -40.78
CA SER A 577 17.82 51.85 -40.98
C SER A 577 18.16 51.59 -42.44
N VAL A 578 17.28 50.88 -43.17
CA VAL A 578 17.46 50.63 -44.61
C VAL A 578 17.35 51.93 -45.40
N LEU A 579 16.37 52.79 -45.03
CA LEU A 579 16.22 54.11 -45.65
C LEU A 579 17.47 54.98 -45.41
N ALA A 580 17.94 55.03 -44.15
CA ALA A 580 19.15 55.80 -43.80
C ALA A 580 20.39 55.29 -44.57
N GLN A 581 20.59 54.00 -44.69
CA GLN A 581 21.68 53.42 -45.48
C GLN A 581 21.55 53.72 -47.00
N ALA A 582 20.34 53.68 -47.54
CA ALA A 582 20.04 54.04 -48.92
C ALA A 582 20.37 55.54 -49.18
N SER A 583 19.99 56.40 -48.23
CA SER A 583 20.31 57.84 -48.32
C SER A 583 21.84 58.10 -48.32
N MET A 584 22.59 57.38 -47.43
CA MET A 584 24.05 57.52 -47.41
C MET A 584 24.71 57.03 -48.70
N THR A 585 24.17 55.95 -49.29
CA THR A 585 24.65 55.45 -50.60
C THR A 585 24.32 56.46 -51.73
N PHE A 586 23.14 57.04 -51.67
CA PHE A 586 22.71 58.07 -52.64
C PHE A 586 23.65 59.29 -52.58
N PHE A 587 24.01 59.78 -51.39
CA PHE A 587 25.00 60.84 -51.24
C PHE A 587 26.33 60.46 -51.81
N GLN A 588 26.84 59.24 -51.62
CA GLN A 588 28.06 58.75 -52.24
C GLN A 588 27.98 58.82 -53.76
N VAL A 589 26.88 58.26 -54.33
CA VAL A 589 26.72 58.25 -55.82
C VAL A 589 26.64 59.65 -56.40
N ILE A 590 25.84 60.53 -55.75
CA ILE A 590 25.75 61.92 -56.21
C ILE A 590 27.12 62.60 -56.12
N GLY A 591 27.84 62.41 -55.01
CA GLY A 591 29.22 63.01 -54.85
C GLY A 591 30.19 62.55 -55.94
N VAL A 592 30.17 61.23 -56.27
CA VAL A 592 30.97 60.65 -57.34
C VAL A 592 30.58 61.21 -58.71
N LEU A 593 29.27 61.21 -59.02
CA LEU A 593 28.80 61.78 -60.31
C LEU A 593 29.07 63.23 -60.44
N TRP A 594 28.95 64.02 -59.36
CA TRP A 594 29.28 65.42 -59.35
C TRP A 594 30.78 65.64 -59.59
N LEU A 595 31.69 64.91 -58.95
CA LEU A 595 33.12 64.94 -59.16
C LEU A 595 33.47 64.56 -60.60
N LEU A 596 32.88 63.54 -61.19
CA LEU A 596 33.03 63.16 -62.58
C LEU A 596 32.57 64.26 -63.51
N GLY A 597 31.42 64.93 -63.24
CA GLY A 597 30.96 66.11 -64.04
C GLY A 597 31.91 67.30 -64.00
N GLN A 598 32.62 67.52 -62.89
CA GLN A 598 33.64 68.50 -62.78
C GLN A 598 34.91 68.14 -63.58
N VAL A 599 35.35 66.88 -63.58
CA VAL A 599 36.48 66.36 -64.34
C VAL A 599 36.26 66.49 -65.86
N VAL A 600 35.02 66.25 -66.29
CA VAL A 600 34.59 66.33 -67.70
C VAL A 600 34.29 67.78 -68.12
N GLY A 601 34.29 68.73 -67.19
CA GLY A 601 34.14 70.17 -67.52
C GLY A 601 32.67 70.64 -67.63
N PHE A 602 31.68 69.83 -67.23
CA PHE A 602 30.27 70.20 -67.26
C PHE A 602 29.84 71.13 -66.13
N MET A 603 30.61 71.18 -65.03
CA MET A 603 30.28 71.96 -63.83
C MET A 603 31.47 72.83 -63.37
N PRO A 604 31.18 73.98 -62.70
CA PRO A 604 32.24 74.83 -62.17
C PRO A 604 33.05 74.08 -61.08
N ALA A 605 34.34 74.30 -61.06
CA ALA A 605 35.30 73.66 -60.17
C ALA A 605 35.04 74.07 -58.70
N ASN A 606 34.23 73.31 -57.98
CA ASN A 606 33.99 73.47 -56.56
C ASN A 606 34.12 72.10 -55.85
N LEU A 607 35.35 71.78 -55.41
CA LEU A 607 35.70 70.53 -54.77
C LEU A 607 35.04 70.32 -53.37
N GLY A 608 34.62 71.41 -52.72
CA GLY A 608 34.12 71.33 -51.32
C GLY A 608 32.82 70.50 -51.14
N VAL A 609 31.84 70.77 -52.03
CA VAL A 609 30.52 70.13 -51.90
C VAL A 609 30.53 68.60 -52.22
N PRO A 610 31.12 68.17 -53.38
CA PRO A 610 31.14 66.73 -53.68
C PRO A 610 32.03 65.93 -52.72
N MET A 611 33.13 66.51 -52.24
CA MET A 611 33.97 65.89 -51.22
C MET A 611 33.23 65.73 -49.88
N LEU A 612 32.48 66.77 -49.49
CA LEU A 612 31.65 66.71 -48.28
C LEU A 612 30.57 65.57 -48.38
N LEU A 613 29.86 65.53 -49.52
CA LEU A 613 28.85 64.46 -49.74
C LEU A 613 29.49 63.10 -49.74
N MET A 614 30.63 62.89 -50.35
CA MET A 614 31.37 61.65 -50.31
C MET A 614 31.80 61.29 -48.88
N ALA A 615 32.37 62.24 -48.14
CA ALA A 615 32.82 62.03 -46.76
C ALA A 615 31.69 61.68 -45.86
N VAL A 616 30.52 62.35 -45.92
CA VAL A 616 29.33 62.05 -45.19
C VAL A 616 28.82 60.62 -45.53
N GLY A 617 28.81 60.23 -46.78
CA GLY A 617 28.37 58.89 -47.17
C GLY A 617 29.32 57.77 -46.78
N VAL A 618 30.67 58.03 -46.90
CA VAL A 618 31.72 57.05 -46.56
C VAL A 618 31.80 56.82 -45.03
N ILE A 619 31.69 57.90 -44.23
CA ILE A 619 31.74 57.81 -42.76
C ILE A 619 30.35 57.41 -42.20
N GLY A 620 29.25 58.00 -42.72
CA GLY A 620 27.91 57.77 -42.26
C GLY A 620 27.41 56.32 -42.47
N GLY A 621 27.75 55.68 -43.59
CA GLY A 621 27.42 54.30 -43.88
C GLY A 621 27.88 53.32 -42.79
N PRO A 622 29.17 53.23 -42.49
CA PRO A 622 29.68 52.39 -41.39
C PRO A 622 29.19 52.79 -40.02
N ALA A 623 28.97 54.09 -39.75
CA ALA A 623 28.42 54.56 -38.47
C ALA A 623 27.00 54.05 -38.26
N ILE A 624 26.15 54.12 -39.29
CA ILE A 624 24.79 53.54 -39.25
C ILE A 624 24.83 52.01 -39.08
N GLU A 625 25.74 51.34 -39.81
CA GLU A 625 25.91 49.88 -39.66
C GLU A 625 26.33 49.50 -38.24
N TRP A 626 27.27 50.22 -37.64
CA TRP A 626 27.71 50.02 -36.26
C TRP A 626 26.58 50.28 -35.28
N SER A 627 25.82 51.37 -35.43
CA SER A 627 24.64 51.68 -34.59
C SER A 627 23.56 50.60 -34.71
N CYS A 628 23.27 50.10 -35.92
CA CYS A 628 22.35 49.00 -36.14
C CYS A 628 22.80 47.72 -35.48
N ARG A 629 24.12 47.39 -35.54
CA ARG A 629 24.67 46.21 -34.86
C ARG A 629 24.53 46.30 -33.33
N MET A 630 24.75 47.49 -32.76
CA MET A 630 24.56 47.72 -31.33
C MET A 630 23.08 47.60 -30.95
N ALA A 631 22.17 48.23 -31.70
CA ALA A 631 20.72 48.15 -31.48
C ALA A 631 20.18 46.74 -31.65
N ALA A 632 20.79 45.89 -32.45
CA ALA A 632 20.38 44.52 -32.70
C ALA A 632 20.67 43.56 -31.53
N ARG A 633 21.64 43.87 -30.64
CA ARG A 633 22.09 42.97 -29.58
C ARG A 633 21.00 42.67 -28.54
N ALA A 634 20.29 43.69 -28.05
CA ALA A 634 19.30 43.52 -27.02
C ALA A 634 18.05 42.70 -27.49
N PRO A 635 17.46 42.99 -28.68
CA PRO A 635 16.40 42.14 -29.22
C PRO A 635 16.84 40.70 -29.52
N ALA A 636 18.10 40.50 -29.97
CA ALA A 636 18.64 39.16 -30.23
C ALA A 636 18.72 38.33 -28.95
N ARG A 637 19.26 38.92 -27.88
CA ARG A 637 19.31 38.24 -26.55
C ARG A 637 17.92 37.89 -26.04
N ARG A 638 16.96 38.84 -26.13
CA ARG A 638 15.57 38.55 -25.74
C ARG A 638 14.97 37.38 -26.54
N TYR A 639 15.23 37.32 -27.84
CA TYR A 639 14.75 36.24 -28.69
C TYR A 639 15.41 34.90 -28.35
N GLY A 640 16.71 34.88 -28.02
CA GLY A 640 17.41 33.69 -27.56
C GLY A 640 16.88 33.19 -26.21
N LEU A 641 16.72 34.10 -25.24
CA LEU A 641 16.16 33.74 -23.92
C LEU A 641 14.72 33.22 -24.01
N GLU A 642 13.92 33.79 -24.90
CA GLU A 642 12.54 33.30 -25.13
C GLU A 642 12.52 31.92 -25.78
N ALA A 643 13.41 31.63 -26.69
CA ALA A 643 13.56 30.31 -27.30
C ALA A 643 14.02 29.27 -26.25
N GLU A 644 15.01 29.61 -25.43
CA GLU A 644 15.47 28.79 -24.30
C GLU A 644 14.33 28.49 -23.32
N ARG A 645 13.60 29.53 -22.91
CA ARG A 645 12.46 29.39 -21.98
C ARG A 645 11.39 28.47 -22.52
N ARG A 646 10.97 28.64 -23.78
CA ARG A 646 9.95 27.79 -24.41
C ARG A 646 10.39 26.32 -24.44
N LEU A 647 11.63 26.03 -24.78
CA LEU A 647 12.15 24.67 -24.82
C LEU A 647 12.24 24.09 -23.41
N ARG A 648 12.67 24.88 -22.42
CA ARG A 648 12.68 24.47 -21.00
C ARG A 648 11.29 24.15 -20.49
N GLU A 649 10.29 25.00 -20.78
CA GLU A 649 8.90 24.79 -20.40
C GLU A 649 8.30 23.52 -21.08
N ALA A 650 8.62 23.30 -22.36
CA ALA A 650 8.17 22.13 -23.10
C ALA A 650 8.82 20.84 -22.55
N ALA A 651 10.12 20.84 -22.27
CA ALA A 651 10.82 19.71 -21.67
C ALA A 651 10.29 19.40 -20.25
N ALA A 652 10.07 20.44 -19.44
CA ALA A 652 9.46 20.30 -18.11
C ALA A 652 8.05 19.73 -18.18
N GLY A 653 7.21 20.19 -19.13
CA GLY A 653 5.87 19.66 -19.37
C GLY A 653 5.88 18.19 -19.76
N CYS A 654 6.78 17.79 -20.67
CA CYS A 654 6.96 16.41 -21.08
C CYS A 654 7.39 15.51 -19.90
N GLY A 655 8.38 15.95 -19.13
CA GLY A 655 8.86 15.26 -17.94
C GLY A 655 7.81 15.13 -16.85
N ARG A 656 6.98 16.16 -16.66
CA ARG A 656 5.85 16.14 -15.73
C ARG A 656 4.85 15.06 -16.14
N ALA A 657 4.34 15.11 -17.35
CA ALA A 657 3.29 14.22 -17.81
C ALA A 657 3.72 12.75 -17.82
N ARG A 658 4.99 12.46 -18.17
CA ARG A 658 5.47 11.09 -18.33
C ARG A 658 6.07 10.49 -17.06
N VAL A 659 6.69 11.29 -16.20
CA VAL A 659 7.39 10.78 -15.01
C VAL A 659 6.75 11.27 -13.71
N LEU A 660 6.57 12.61 -13.56
CA LEU A 660 6.12 13.14 -12.27
C LEU A 660 4.65 12.80 -11.96
N ASP A 661 3.76 12.84 -12.95
CA ASP A 661 2.34 12.53 -12.73
C ASP A 661 2.11 11.06 -12.37
N PRO A 662 2.73 10.04 -13.05
CA PRO A 662 2.66 8.65 -12.60
C PRO A 662 3.26 8.42 -11.20
N VAL A 663 4.38 9.06 -10.89
CA VAL A 663 4.99 9.00 -9.56
C VAL A 663 4.06 9.61 -8.51
N ALA A 664 3.47 10.78 -8.80
CA ALA A 664 2.51 11.42 -7.90
C ALA A 664 1.27 10.56 -7.68
N ALA A 665 0.77 9.87 -8.70
CA ALA A 665 -0.37 8.95 -8.58
C ALA A 665 -0.07 7.78 -7.62
N GLU A 666 1.15 7.20 -7.65
CA GLU A 666 1.53 6.15 -6.70
C GLU A 666 1.69 6.70 -5.27
N LEU A 667 2.22 7.91 -5.11
CA LEU A 667 2.33 8.58 -3.82
C LEU A 667 0.95 8.88 -3.21
N LEU A 668 0.00 9.36 -4.01
CA LEU A 668 -1.39 9.60 -3.59
C LEU A 668 -2.08 8.31 -3.18
N ARG A 669 -1.90 7.22 -3.95
CA ARG A 669 -2.43 5.90 -3.60
C ARG A 669 -1.90 5.41 -2.26
N TYR A 670 -0.60 5.59 -1.99
CA TYR A 670 -0.03 5.24 -0.69
C TYR A 670 -0.58 6.12 0.45
N GLN A 671 -0.81 7.41 0.22
CA GLN A 671 -1.44 8.30 1.19
C GLN A 671 -2.86 7.82 1.53
N GLU A 672 -3.63 7.44 0.52
CA GLU A 672 -4.98 6.90 0.70
C GLU A 672 -4.96 5.60 1.52
N VAL A 673 -4.06 4.66 1.21
CA VAL A 673 -3.90 3.43 2.00
C VAL A 673 -3.54 3.73 3.45
N ARG A 674 -2.65 4.68 3.71
CA ARG A 674 -2.32 5.12 5.08
C ARG A 674 -3.51 5.73 5.81
N GLU A 675 -4.33 6.48 5.11
CA GLU A 675 -5.55 7.04 5.69
C GLU A 675 -6.53 5.93 6.07
N GLN A 676 -6.69 4.92 5.22
CA GLN A 676 -7.49 3.75 5.56
C GLN A 676 -6.90 2.98 6.74
N TYR A 677 -5.57 2.80 6.78
CA TYR A 677 -4.89 2.18 7.93
C TYR A 677 -5.13 2.95 9.24
N ALA A 678 -5.08 4.27 9.22
CA ALA A 678 -5.39 5.10 10.38
C ALA A 678 -6.86 4.94 10.85
N LYS A 679 -7.81 4.74 9.92
CA LYS A 679 -9.20 4.41 10.26
C LYS A 679 -9.34 3.02 10.88
N VAL A 680 -8.61 2.02 10.35
CA VAL A 680 -8.59 0.65 10.89
C VAL A 680 -8.07 0.65 12.32
N THR A 681 -7.00 1.40 12.64
CA THR A 681 -6.41 1.48 13.98
C THR A 681 -7.17 2.41 14.94
N GLY A 682 -8.22 3.08 14.50
CA GLY A 682 -8.94 4.07 15.32
C GLY A 682 -8.18 5.38 15.57
N ALA A 683 -6.94 5.51 15.10
CA ALA A 683 -6.11 6.71 15.28
C ALA A 683 -6.66 7.96 14.58
N GLY A 684 -7.57 7.78 13.61
CA GLY A 684 -8.20 8.88 12.87
C GLY A 684 -9.25 9.68 13.66
N ALA A 685 -9.77 9.14 14.77
CA ALA A 685 -10.79 9.81 15.58
C ALA A 685 -10.19 10.84 16.55
N GLY A 686 -8.93 10.63 16.99
CA GLY A 686 -8.23 11.54 17.92
C GLY A 686 -7.58 12.76 17.25
N ALA A 687 -7.27 12.68 15.95
CA ALA A 687 -6.53 13.74 15.26
C ALA A 687 -7.39 14.91 14.74
N ARG A 688 -8.73 14.83 14.87
CA ARG A 688 -9.66 15.91 14.44
C ARG A 688 -10.15 16.80 15.58
N VAL A 689 -9.70 16.56 16.81
CA VAL A 689 -10.13 17.32 18.01
C VAL A 689 -8.95 18.10 18.63
N GLY A 690 -7.83 18.25 17.92
CA GLY A 690 -6.69 19.05 18.38
C GLY A 690 -6.46 20.29 17.52
#